data_bfb577b53c3d558bb9b1cd6952554fd7
#
_entry.id   bfb577b53c3d558bb9b1cd6952554fd7
#
_cell.length_a   1.000
_cell.length_b   1.000
_cell.length_c   1.000
_cell.angle_alpha   90.00
_cell.angle_beta   90.00
_cell.angle_gamma   90.00
#
_symmetry.space_group_name_H-M   'P 1'
#
loop_
_entity.id
_entity.type
_entity.pdbx_description
1 polymer ?
#
loop_
_entity_poly.entity_id
_entity_poly.type
_entity_poly.pdbx_seq_one_letter_code
_entity_poly.pdbx_strand_id
1 'polypeptide(L)'
;MTGQPPGPGIWDAEPAAAWPDAFLAGNGGHGALVFGQPGDETVIVTQHRLVRPNGTAGQPPPRLAGWLAEVRALLLAGESAAALDRLCAGWPEHPPQPFHPAFAVRLALPGLGPVTGYRRAVNFADGLVSAEWTGPDQAFWRRTCFVSRARDVVVQHVPAGRLDLVVWHDAALPGAPADLDIRSRVRVTGDEAVLAVQVGYPAPDGGGYSGTTWVIAPGGRCSTEGDAVRVTGAAGVLLLTQVNGDGLAGAPADYETLLAEHVSLHRAAYGQVGLDLGASPADRARPVGELLASQAASPGRPLPALLEKLFDSGRYLLLAASGLLPPRLTGLWQGDWAAAWGNCLSGNANLNLQLAGAVATDVPAAVHALAGLVVAQLDDWRVNARRIFGCRGILAPAQADGTDGLCRHFAAEWPHQIWTAGADWLLVPLLDYADATRADSPRAGATGGAEFLRAAVLPALTELARFYQDFLAVSDDGGQVVFAPSYSPENQPRGWTGAALNATMDIAAARHALTEAAVAVDRCEPGDDRPRHWRELAGRLPPYQVNQDQALAEWAWPPGGPPLPDNYDHRHVSHLYPVWPLHEITPADTPRLAAAAVRALRLRGAENGSAHGWLHQALAAARLHQAGLAGGRLAGLTGQDYFFRSLMSSHYPGRRVYNADAACALPGLLTELLADSIPARPGRLARLVLLPAVPGFLPAGRLRGARTLLPGRLDLSWDLRAGTATAELASPVSQPIELICPAAMAGARCTASLPVRSLRPGMWRLGLTAGQPTQIAVTWSPVPAPGPQNAPGPKPGTG
;
A
#
# COMPACT_ATOMS: atom_id res chain seq x y z
N MET A 1 -27.98 -11.42 22.15
CA MET A 1 -28.01 -11.65 20.66
C MET A 1 -26.57 -11.82 20.20
N THR A 2 -26.16 -13.05 19.92
CA THR A 2 -24.81 -13.41 19.49
C THR A 2 -24.75 -13.34 17.98
N GLY A 3 -24.86 -12.15 17.41
CA GLY A 3 -24.78 -11.96 15.97
C GLY A 3 -23.39 -11.47 15.56
N GLN A 4 -22.64 -12.34 14.86
CA GLN A 4 -21.51 -11.89 14.03
C GLN A 4 -21.99 -10.76 13.11
N PRO A 5 -21.21 -9.67 12.86
CA PRO A 5 -21.60 -8.72 11.84
C PRO A 5 -21.84 -9.49 10.53
N PRO A 6 -22.96 -9.27 9.84
CA PRO A 6 -23.18 -9.92 8.55
C PRO A 6 -22.13 -9.44 7.56
N GLY A 7 -21.27 -10.35 7.09
CA GLY A 7 -20.21 -10.05 6.10
C GLY A 7 -18.81 -9.88 6.69
N PRO A 8 -17.84 -9.46 5.84
CA PRO A 8 -16.46 -9.22 6.26
C PRO A 8 -16.38 -8.08 7.27
N GLY A 9 -15.66 -8.29 8.39
CA GLY A 9 -15.53 -7.28 9.43
C GLY A 9 -14.81 -7.79 10.67
N ILE A 10 -14.57 -6.87 11.59
CA ILE A 10 -14.00 -7.13 12.93
C ILE A 10 -14.88 -6.53 14.02
N TRP A 11 -14.72 -7.05 15.21
CA TRP A 11 -15.34 -6.50 16.40
C TRP A 11 -14.44 -6.67 17.63
N ASP A 12 -14.68 -5.87 18.66
CA ASP A 12 -14.02 -5.98 19.95
C ASP A 12 -15.01 -5.76 21.09
N ALA A 13 -14.71 -6.36 22.24
CA ALA A 13 -15.51 -6.26 23.45
C ALA A 13 -15.12 -5.07 24.36
N GLU A 14 -14.10 -4.31 23.95
CA GLU A 14 -13.58 -3.17 24.69
C GLU A 14 -13.49 -1.94 23.80
N PRO A 15 -13.78 -0.72 24.30
CA PRO A 15 -13.51 0.52 23.58
C PRO A 15 -12.00 0.71 23.37
N ALA A 16 -11.62 1.57 22.43
CA ALA A 16 -10.22 1.94 22.27
C ALA A 16 -9.75 2.78 23.46
N ALA A 17 -8.63 2.40 24.04
CA ALA A 17 -7.95 3.19 25.07
C ALA A 17 -7.03 4.27 24.46
N ALA A 18 -6.54 4.05 23.24
CA ALA A 18 -5.66 4.94 22.52
C ALA A 18 -6.00 4.96 21.02
N TRP A 19 -5.62 6.01 20.33
CA TRP A 19 -5.98 6.23 18.94
C TRP A 19 -5.49 5.11 17.97
N PRO A 20 -4.36 4.40 18.17
CA PRO A 20 -3.96 3.32 17.26
C PRO A 20 -4.90 2.12 17.26
N ASP A 21 -5.64 1.93 18.37
CA ASP A 21 -6.65 0.87 18.52
C ASP A 21 -8.06 1.32 18.12
N ALA A 22 -8.26 2.62 17.80
CA ALA A 22 -9.54 3.14 17.32
C ALA A 22 -9.93 2.48 16.00
N PHE A 23 -11.22 2.21 15.79
CA PHE A 23 -11.69 1.68 14.53
C PHE A 23 -11.77 2.79 13.48
N LEU A 24 -11.46 2.43 12.24
CA LEU A 24 -11.16 3.36 11.18
C LEU A 24 -12.30 3.44 10.17
N ALA A 25 -12.65 4.65 9.74
CA ALA A 25 -13.49 4.90 8.58
C ALA A 25 -12.82 5.90 7.65
N GLY A 26 -13.12 5.84 6.36
CA GLY A 26 -12.54 6.75 5.37
C GLY A 26 -13.16 6.61 3.98
N ASN A 27 -13.03 7.68 3.19
CA ASN A 27 -13.49 7.71 1.80
C ASN A 27 -12.38 8.13 0.81
N GLY A 28 -11.12 8.22 1.31
CA GLY A 28 -9.97 8.71 0.55
C GLY A 28 -9.80 10.24 0.55
N GLY A 29 -10.75 10.98 1.12
CA GLY A 29 -10.69 12.42 1.37
C GLY A 29 -10.59 12.72 2.87
N HIS A 30 -11.61 12.31 3.60
CA HIS A 30 -11.67 12.39 5.05
C HIS A 30 -11.47 11.02 5.69
N GLY A 31 -10.83 11.01 6.87
CA GLY A 31 -10.67 9.86 7.74
C GLY A 31 -11.27 10.11 9.11
N ALA A 32 -11.71 9.05 9.77
CA ALA A 32 -12.22 9.08 11.14
C ALA A 32 -11.63 7.93 11.95
N LEU A 33 -11.11 8.25 13.14
CA LEU A 33 -10.66 7.28 14.14
C LEU A 33 -11.71 7.25 15.26
N VAL A 34 -12.45 6.17 15.36
CA VAL A 34 -13.62 6.02 16.24
C VAL A 34 -13.23 5.17 17.44
N PHE A 35 -13.20 5.75 18.62
CA PHE A 35 -12.81 5.05 19.86
C PHE A 35 -13.89 4.10 20.35
N GLY A 36 -15.16 4.43 20.16
CA GLY A 36 -16.29 3.59 20.55
C GLY A 36 -16.61 3.68 22.05
N GLN A 37 -16.21 4.73 22.74
CA GLN A 37 -16.44 4.90 24.19
C GLN A 37 -17.91 5.26 24.47
N PRO A 38 -18.64 4.51 25.34
CA PRO A 38 -20.07 4.73 25.53
C PRO A 38 -20.44 6.14 26.01
N GLY A 39 -19.84 6.57 27.12
CA GLY A 39 -20.22 7.84 27.81
C GLY A 39 -19.46 9.08 27.34
N ASP A 40 -18.27 8.94 26.80
CA ASP A 40 -17.40 10.04 26.36
C ASP A 40 -16.67 9.65 25.06
N GLU A 41 -17.36 9.79 23.93
CA GLU A 41 -16.83 9.41 22.64
C GLU A 41 -15.81 10.39 22.11
N THR A 42 -14.80 9.83 21.49
CA THR A 42 -13.81 10.55 20.72
C THR A 42 -13.82 10.05 19.28
N VAL A 43 -14.02 10.97 18.33
CA VAL A 43 -13.83 10.70 16.91
C VAL A 43 -12.81 11.70 16.36
N ILE A 44 -11.57 11.25 16.13
CA ILE A 44 -10.53 12.12 15.54
C ILE A 44 -10.75 12.15 14.04
N VAL A 45 -10.82 13.36 13.48
CA VAL A 45 -11.04 13.59 12.06
C VAL A 45 -9.72 13.99 11.40
N THR A 46 -9.46 13.40 10.24
CA THR A 46 -8.32 13.72 9.38
C THR A 46 -8.80 14.11 7.99
N GLN A 47 -7.99 14.86 7.25
CA GLN A 47 -8.24 15.20 5.86
C GLN A 47 -6.94 15.01 5.07
N HIS A 48 -6.99 14.33 3.95
CA HIS A 48 -5.81 13.74 3.28
C HIS A 48 -4.75 14.77 2.85
N ARG A 49 -5.14 16.02 2.57
CA ARG A 49 -4.22 17.12 2.19
C ARG A 49 -3.78 17.99 3.36
N LEU A 50 -4.14 17.63 4.58
CA LEU A 50 -3.84 18.42 5.76
C LEU A 50 -2.39 18.20 6.20
N VAL A 51 -1.49 19.02 5.71
CA VAL A 51 -0.07 19.02 6.08
C VAL A 51 0.28 20.39 6.69
N ARG A 52 1.17 20.37 7.69
CA ARG A 52 1.66 21.60 8.30
C ARG A 52 2.75 22.21 7.41
N PRO A 53 2.61 23.46 6.96
CA PRO A 53 3.66 24.14 6.22
C PRO A 53 4.96 24.23 7.03
N ASN A 54 6.11 24.02 6.36
CA ASN A 54 7.44 24.15 6.95
C ASN A 54 8.37 25.02 6.07
N GLY A 55 7.80 25.82 5.19
CA GLY A 55 8.52 26.73 4.31
C GLY A 55 9.16 26.06 3.09
N THR A 56 8.95 24.74 2.87
CA THR A 56 9.60 24.02 1.75
C THR A 56 8.75 23.94 0.49
N ALA A 57 7.45 24.21 0.57
CA ALA A 57 6.54 24.15 -0.57
C ALA A 57 7.02 25.04 -1.73
N GLY A 58 7.03 24.48 -2.95
CA GLY A 58 7.46 25.20 -4.16
C GLY A 58 8.97 25.46 -4.27
N GLN A 59 9.78 25.06 -3.28
CA GLN A 59 11.23 25.26 -3.35
C GLN A 59 11.89 24.19 -4.21
N PRO A 60 12.49 24.53 -5.36
CA PRO A 60 13.10 23.52 -6.23
C PRO A 60 14.44 23.04 -5.65
N PRO A 61 14.88 21.81 -6.00
CA PRO A 61 16.17 21.27 -5.57
C PRO A 61 17.33 22.14 -6.06
N PRO A 62 18.54 22.08 -5.45
CA PRO A 62 19.73 22.75 -5.90
C PRO A 62 20.10 22.39 -7.35
N ARG A 63 20.92 23.22 -7.99
CA ARG A 63 21.44 22.96 -9.35
C ARG A 63 22.71 22.12 -9.26
N LEU A 64 22.57 20.78 -9.26
CA LEU A 64 23.69 19.83 -9.20
C LEU A 64 24.17 19.38 -10.59
N ALA A 65 23.42 19.65 -11.65
CA ALA A 65 23.72 19.19 -13.01
C ALA A 65 25.15 19.52 -13.48
N GLY A 66 25.71 20.68 -13.08
CA GLY A 66 27.07 21.08 -13.43
C GLY A 66 28.17 20.20 -12.79
N TRP A 67 27.86 19.46 -11.76
CA TRP A 67 28.79 18.57 -11.07
C TRP A 67 28.77 17.13 -11.58
N LEU A 68 27.81 16.76 -12.44
CA LEU A 68 27.58 15.37 -12.84
C LEU A 68 28.83 14.71 -13.46
N ALA A 69 29.57 15.43 -14.31
CA ALA A 69 30.79 14.90 -14.91
C ALA A 69 31.89 14.62 -13.88
N GLU A 70 32.08 15.52 -12.91
CA GLU A 70 33.03 15.34 -11.78
C GLU A 70 32.59 14.18 -10.88
N VAL A 71 31.32 14.12 -10.49
CA VAL A 71 30.77 13.03 -9.69
C VAL A 71 30.98 11.67 -10.36
N ARG A 72 30.75 11.58 -11.67
CA ARG A 72 31.03 10.36 -12.45
C ARG A 72 32.49 9.95 -12.40
N ALA A 73 33.39 10.92 -12.62
CA ALA A 73 34.84 10.64 -12.56
C ALA A 73 35.27 10.15 -11.19
N LEU A 74 34.80 10.77 -10.11
CA LEU A 74 35.08 10.35 -8.73
C LEU A 74 34.57 8.93 -8.45
N LEU A 75 33.35 8.62 -8.84
CA LEU A 75 32.76 7.29 -8.65
C LEU A 75 33.50 6.20 -9.42
N LEU A 76 33.92 6.48 -10.67
CA LEU A 76 34.69 5.54 -11.48
C LEU A 76 36.11 5.34 -10.92
N ALA A 77 36.67 6.33 -10.23
CA ALA A 77 37.91 6.22 -9.48
C ALA A 77 37.77 5.50 -8.12
N GLY A 78 36.55 5.19 -7.67
CA GLY A 78 36.29 4.58 -6.39
C GLY A 78 36.18 5.57 -5.22
N GLU A 79 36.14 6.88 -5.51
CA GLU A 79 36.10 7.96 -4.52
C GLU A 79 34.66 8.35 -4.16
N SER A 80 33.88 7.39 -3.63
CA SER A 80 32.46 7.56 -3.37
C SER A 80 32.14 8.62 -2.31
N ALA A 81 33.01 8.82 -1.33
CA ALA A 81 32.84 9.85 -0.30
C ALA A 81 32.95 11.25 -0.90
N ALA A 82 33.99 11.52 -1.72
CA ALA A 82 34.14 12.79 -2.41
C ALA A 82 33.00 13.07 -3.40
N ALA A 83 32.51 12.03 -4.08
CA ALA A 83 31.34 12.13 -4.94
C ALA A 83 30.07 12.52 -4.16
N LEU A 84 29.85 11.90 -3.00
CA LEU A 84 28.72 12.21 -2.14
C LEU A 84 28.81 13.64 -1.58
N ASP A 85 29.98 14.10 -1.15
CA ASP A 85 30.21 15.47 -0.68
C ASP A 85 29.82 16.50 -1.77
N ARG A 86 30.14 16.22 -3.05
CA ARG A 86 29.72 17.05 -4.16
C ARG A 86 28.23 17.06 -4.36
N LEU A 87 27.58 15.91 -4.23
CA LEU A 87 26.12 15.79 -4.36
C LEU A 87 25.37 16.43 -3.18
N CYS A 88 25.98 16.50 -2.00
CA CYS A 88 25.43 17.17 -0.82
C CYS A 88 25.65 18.69 -0.80
N ALA A 89 26.60 19.20 -1.60
CA ALA A 89 27.01 20.60 -1.52
C ALA A 89 25.84 21.56 -1.77
N GLY A 90 25.53 22.38 -0.76
CA GLY A 90 24.48 23.39 -0.83
C GLY A 90 23.05 22.82 -0.78
N TRP A 91 22.89 21.56 -0.40
CA TRP A 91 21.57 20.96 -0.20
C TRP A 91 21.10 21.20 1.23
N PRO A 92 20.06 22.01 1.45
CA PRO A 92 19.46 22.12 2.74
C PRO A 92 18.63 20.86 3.02
N GLU A 93 18.72 20.33 4.23
CA GLU A 93 17.87 19.22 4.66
C GLU A 93 16.45 19.73 4.92
N HIS A 94 15.54 19.42 4.02
CA HIS A 94 14.14 19.82 4.10
C HIS A 94 13.25 18.57 4.08
N PRO A 95 12.73 18.12 5.25
CA PRO A 95 11.77 17.03 5.28
C PRO A 95 10.45 17.44 4.61
N PRO A 96 9.66 16.48 4.12
CA PRO A 96 8.29 16.74 3.69
C PRO A 96 7.47 17.41 4.79
N GLN A 97 6.49 18.20 4.38
CA GLN A 97 5.54 18.82 5.32
C GLN A 97 4.77 17.74 6.08
N PRO A 98 4.77 17.74 7.43
CA PRO A 98 4.16 16.65 8.18
C PRO A 98 2.64 16.66 8.08
N PHE A 99 2.07 15.50 7.83
CA PHE A 99 0.63 15.25 7.93
C PHE A 99 0.22 15.19 9.41
N HIS A 100 -0.95 15.73 9.75
CA HIS A 100 -1.47 15.78 11.11
C HIS A 100 -3.00 15.63 11.16
N PRO A 101 -3.60 15.27 12.32
CA PRO A 101 -5.04 15.24 12.48
C PRO A 101 -5.63 16.68 12.50
N ALA A 102 -6.89 16.80 12.11
CA ALA A 102 -7.57 18.09 12.18
C ALA A 102 -7.98 18.43 13.62
N PHE A 103 -8.91 17.68 14.16
CA PHE A 103 -9.44 17.83 15.52
C PHE A 103 -10.21 16.55 15.91
N ALA A 104 -10.54 16.41 17.18
CA ALA A 104 -11.53 15.44 17.63
C ALA A 104 -12.92 16.07 17.74
N VAL A 105 -13.94 15.35 17.29
CA VAL A 105 -15.32 15.58 17.68
C VAL A 105 -15.56 14.77 18.94
N ARG A 106 -15.77 15.47 20.04
CA ARG A 106 -16.06 14.87 21.35
C ARG A 106 -17.56 14.89 21.58
N LEU A 107 -18.07 13.78 22.14
CA LEU A 107 -19.48 13.63 22.48
C LEU A 107 -19.59 13.00 23.86
N ALA A 108 -20.15 13.74 24.80
CA ALA A 108 -20.45 13.24 26.15
C ALA A 108 -21.94 12.95 26.33
N LEU A 109 -22.25 11.85 27.03
CA LEU A 109 -23.58 11.48 27.51
C LEU A 109 -23.63 11.65 29.04
N PRO A 110 -23.97 12.88 29.53
CA PRO A 110 -23.98 13.14 30.96
C PRO A 110 -24.99 12.22 31.67
N GLY A 111 -24.56 11.58 32.76
CA GLY A 111 -25.42 10.71 33.52
C GLY A 111 -25.56 9.28 33.00
N LEU A 112 -24.88 8.90 31.93
CA LEU A 112 -24.78 7.48 31.54
C LEU A 112 -24.01 6.72 32.63
N GLY A 113 -24.69 5.84 33.35
CA GLY A 113 -24.07 4.97 34.34
C GLY A 113 -23.30 3.79 33.73
N PRO A 114 -22.97 2.76 34.54
CA PRO A 114 -22.27 1.58 34.05
C PRO A 114 -23.02 0.90 32.91
N VAL A 115 -22.32 0.49 31.87
CA VAL A 115 -22.90 -0.20 30.72
C VAL A 115 -22.56 -1.69 30.74
N THR A 116 -23.40 -2.49 30.09
CA THR A 116 -23.21 -3.95 29.92
C THR A 116 -23.38 -4.33 28.45
N GLY A 117 -22.93 -5.54 28.07
CA GLY A 117 -23.09 -6.05 26.73
C GLY A 117 -22.40 -5.20 25.66
N TYR A 118 -21.29 -4.50 26.03
CA TYR A 118 -20.57 -3.62 25.13
C TYR A 118 -19.96 -4.39 23.97
N ARG A 119 -20.06 -3.77 22.78
CA ARG A 119 -19.44 -4.25 21.55
C ARG A 119 -19.18 -3.08 20.62
N ARG A 120 -18.00 -3.02 20.01
CA ARG A 120 -17.74 -2.18 18.83
C ARG A 120 -17.39 -3.03 17.63
N ALA A 121 -17.72 -2.59 16.42
CA ALA A 121 -17.49 -3.33 15.18
C ALA A 121 -17.22 -2.42 14.00
N VAL A 122 -16.48 -2.96 13.00
CA VAL A 122 -16.40 -2.39 11.66
C VAL A 122 -16.93 -3.43 10.68
N ASN A 123 -17.91 -3.02 9.86
CA ASN A 123 -18.33 -3.77 8.68
C ASN A 123 -17.55 -3.25 7.48
N PHE A 124 -16.62 -4.04 6.95
CA PHE A 124 -15.76 -3.64 5.84
C PHE A 124 -16.51 -3.50 4.52
N ALA A 125 -17.57 -4.29 4.31
CA ALA A 125 -18.37 -4.19 3.09
C ALA A 125 -19.23 -2.93 3.03
N ASP A 126 -19.65 -2.42 4.19
CA ASP A 126 -20.49 -1.24 4.30
C ASP A 126 -19.69 0.02 4.64
N GLY A 127 -18.45 -0.12 5.09
CA GLY A 127 -17.61 0.99 5.56
C GLY A 127 -18.17 1.65 6.84
N LEU A 128 -18.90 0.88 7.65
CA LEU A 128 -19.63 1.37 8.82
C LEU A 128 -18.96 0.92 10.11
N VAL A 129 -18.62 1.86 10.97
CA VAL A 129 -18.20 1.62 12.38
C VAL A 129 -19.41 1.74 13.29
N SER A 130 -19.55 0.83 14.24
CA SER A 130 -20.61 0.88 15.25
C SER A 130 -20.08 0.59 16.65
N ALA A 131 -20.74 1.17 17.66
CA ALA A 131 -20.60 0.79 19.07
C ALA A 131 -21.98 0.56 19.66
N GLU A 132 -22.15 -0.56 20.38
CA GLU A 132 -23.42 -1.03 20.95
C GLU A 132 -23.23 -1.35 22.41
N TRP A 133 -24.22 -1.04 23.24
CA TRP A 133 -24.22 -1.37 24.67
C TRP A 133 -25.65 -1.35 25.26
N THR A 134 -25.80 -1.91 26.44
CA THR A 134 -27.03 -1.80 27.25
C THR A 134 -26.75 -0.85 28.41
N GLY A 135 -27.56 0.18 28.56
CA GLY A 135 -27.51 1.14 29.65
C GLY A 135 -28.02 0.58 30.98
N PRO A 136 -27.88 1.34 32.09
CA PRO A 136 -28.38 0.93 33.40
C PRO A 136 -29.91 0.76 33.46
N ASP A 137 -30.62 1.48 32.60
CA ASP A 137 -32.09 1.42 32.43
C ASP A 137 -32.54 0.28 31.53
N GLN A 138 -31.63 -0.65 31.17
CA GLN A 138 -31.83 -1.73 30.20
C GLN A 138 -32.14 -1.26 28.78
N ALA A 139 -32.00 0.03 28.48
CA ALA A 139 -32.11 0.56 27.11
C ALA A 139 -30.92 0.09 26.25
N PHE A 140 -31.23 -0.37 25.05
CA PHE A 140 -30.20 -0.69 24.05
C PHE A 140 -29.75 0.57 23.33
N TRP A 141 -28.44 0.77 23.31
CA TRP A 141 -27.79 1.89 22.67
C TRP A 141 -26.99 1.41 21.47
N ARG A 142 -27.05 2.18 20.42
CA ARG A 142 -26.20 1.98 19.25
C ARG A 142 -25.73 3.35 18.75
N ARG A 143 -24.46 3.46 18.46
CA ARG A 143 -23.89 4.61 17.79
C ARG A 143 -23.18 4.14 16.53
N THR A 144 -23.27 4.92 15.45
CA THR A 144 -22.65 4.60 14.16
C THR A 144 -21.83 5.76 13.67
N CYS A 145 -20.76 5.44 12.94
CA CYS A 145 -19.89 6.41 12.27
C CYS A 145 -19.44 5.86 10.91
N PHE A 146 -19.47 6.69 9.89
CA PHE A 146 -18.90 6.40 8.58
C PHE A 146 -18.44 7.71 7.91
N VAL A 147 -17.57 7.61 6.89
CA VAL A 147 -17.21 8.74 6.04
C VAL A 147 -17.92 8.58 4.71
N SER A 148 -18.87 9.47 4.41
CA SER A 148 -19.73 9.37 3.24
C SER A 148 -18.92 9.44 1.94
N ARG A 149 -19.09 8.45 1.06
CA ARG A 149 -18.49 8.47 -0.29
C ARG A 149 -19.24 9.38 -1.26
N ALA A 150 -20.50 9.68 -0.96
CA ALA A 150 -21.33 10.52 -1.81
C ALA A 150 -21.17 12.03 -1.50
N ARG A 151 -20.89 12.38 -0.23
CA ARG A 151 -20.97 13.76 0.25
C ARG A 151 -19.67 14.31 0.87
N ASP A 152 -18.62 13.49 0.94
CA ASP A 152 -17.32 13.85 1.53
C ASP A 152 -17.43 14.46 2.93
N VAL A 153 -18.16 13.79 3.82
CA VAL A 153 -18.47 14.23 5.19
C VAL A 153 -18.38 13.05 6.16
N VAL A 154 -17.86 13.29 7.36
CA VAL A 154 -17.91 12.33 8.46
C VAL A 154 -19.28 12.37 9.10
N VAL A 155 -19.98 11.24 9.11
CA VAL A 155 -21.32 11.09 9.64
C VAL A 155 -21.27 10.31 10.94
N GLN A 156 -21.81 10.88 12.02
CA GLN A 156 -22.03 10.17 13.29
C GLN A 156 -23.50 10.23 13.63
N HIS A 157 -24.07 9.12 14.10
CA HIS A 157 -25.49 9.06 14.45
C HIS A 157 -25.68 8.31 15.78
N VAL A 158 -26.47 8.91 16.64
CA VAL A 158 -26.92 8.36 17.93
C VAL A 158 -28.44 8.32 17.94
N PRO A 159 -29.07 7.18 17.64
CA PRO A 159 -30.52 7.03 17.79
C PRO A 159 -30.88 6.86 19.26
N ALA A 160 -31.91 7.56 19.73
CA ALA A 160 -32.43 7.41 21.10
C ALA A 160 -33.87 7.86 21.21
N GLY A 161 -34.60 7.41 22.24
CA GLY A 161 -35.99 7.85 22.50
C GLY A 161 -36.04 9.21 23.19
N ARG A 162 -35.07 9.56 24.00
CA ARG A 162 -34.88 10.88 24.64
C ARG A 162 -33.41 11.03 25.00
N LEU A 163 -32.70 11.93 24.33
CA LEU A 163 -31.27 12.06 24.38
C LEU A 163 -30.84 13.42 24.92
N ASP A 164 -29.99 13.41 25.94
CA ASP A 164 -29.26 14.57 26.42
C ASP A 164 -27.77 14.34 26.22
N LEU A 165 -27.10 15.22 25.50
CA LEU A 165 -25.67 15.12 25.24
C LEU A 165 -24.98 16.48 25.07
N VAL A 166 -23.65 16.46 25.11
CA VAL A 166 -22.80 17.63 24.82
C VAL A 166 -21.82 17.27 23.72
N VAL A 167 -21.67 18.16 22.73
CA VAL A 167 -20.74 18.02 21.62
C VAL A 167 -19.80 19.20 21.57
N TRP A 168 -18.50 18.95 21.39
CA TRP A 168 -17.51 19.99 21.17
C TRP A 168 -16.36 19.54 20.29
N HIS A 169 -15.55 20.49 19.81
CA HIS A 169 -14.30 20.20 19.11
C HIS A 169 -13.12 20.29 20.07
N ASP A 170 -12.20 19.34 19.95
CA ASP A 170 -10.89 19.36 20.59
C ASP A 170 -9.82 19.41 19.50
N ALA A 171 -9.26 20.60 19.26
CA ALA A 171 -8.22 20.80 18.26
C ALA A 171 -6.80 20.77 18.86
N ALA A 172 -6.67 20.75 20.19
CA ALA A 172 -5.40 20.64 20.90
C ALA A 172 -4.99 19.18 21.13
N LEU A 173 -4.95 18.40 20.05
CA LEU A 173 -4.58 16.98 20.11
C LEU A 173 -3.12 16.78 20.55
N PRO A 174 -2.75 15.59 21.07
CA PRO A 174 -1.40 15.32 21.55
C PRO A 174 -0.31 15.67 20.54
N GLY A 175 0.74 16.33 20.99
CA GLY A 175 1.86 16.79 20.16
C GLY A 175 1.57 18.02 19.29
N ALA A 176 0.39 18.61 19.40
CA ALA A 176 0.07 19.88 18.72
C ALA A 176 1.02 21.00 19.18
N PRO A 177 1.43 21.91 18.27
CA PRO A 177 2.15 23.12 18.68
C PRO A 177 1.38 23.91 19.72
N ALA A 178 2.08 24.36 20.77
CA ALA A 178 1.44 25.08 21.90
C ALA A 178 0.91 26.46 21.51
N ASP A 179 1.38 27.03 20.42
CA ASP A 179 1.08 28.34 19.88
C ASP A 179 0.13 28.32 18.67
N LEU A 180 -0.63 27.23 18.48
CA LEU A 180 -1.73 27.22 17.51
C LEU A 180 -2.78 28.27 17.86
N ASP A 181 -3.21 29.07 16.88
CA ASP A 181 -4.33 30.00 17.02
C ASP A 181 -5.65 29.25 16.79
N ILE A 182 -6.26 28.77 17.88
CA ILE A 182 -7.51 28.01 17.85
C ILE A 182 -8.66 28.93 18.20
N ARG A 183 -9.64 29.05 17.30
CA ARG A 183 -10.85 29.87 17.48
C ARG A 183 -12.09 29.03 17.24
N SER A 184 -12.90 28.85 18.27
CA SER A 184 -14.17 28.14 18.21
C SER A 184 -15.35 29.11 18.09
N ARG A 185 -16.40 28.67 17.41
CA ARG A 185 -17.68 29.39 17.30
C ARG A 185 -18.84 28.41 17.34
N VAL A 186 -19.87 28.75 18.08
CA VAL A 186 -21.11 27.97 18.16
C VAL A 186 -22.27 28.85 17.68
N ARG A 187 -23.11 28.31 16.81
CA ARG A 187 -24.39 28.93 16.42
C ARG A 187 -25.51 27.91 16.67
N VAL A 188 -26.60 28.36 17.25
CA VAL A 188 -27.74 27.51 17.59
C VAL A 188 -29.02 28.10 16.98
N THR A 189 -29.85 27.23 16.39
CA THR A 189 -31.14 27.59 15.80
C THR A 189 -32.14 26.44 16.08
N GLY A 190 -32.91 26.57 17.15
CA GLY A 190 -33.92 25.56 17.51
C GLY A 190 -33.33 24.23 17.94
N ASP A 191 -33.56 23.21 17.14
CA ASP A 191 -33.04 21.86 17.28
C ASP A 191 -31.78 21.57 16.42
N GLU A 192 -31.23 22.63 15.79
CA GLU A 192 -29.99 22.56 15.05
C GLU A 192 -28.91 23.44 15.66
N ALA A 193 -27.65 23.05 15.48
CA ALA A 193 -26.51 23.87 15.83
C ALA A 193 -25.33 23.65 14.86
N VAL A 194 -24.44 24.61 14.80
CA VAL A 194 -23.20 24.55 14.05
C VAL A 194 -22.04 24.84 14.99
N LEU A 195 -21.14 23.86 15.11
CA LEU A 195 -19.83 24.04 15.73
C LEU A 195 -18.82 24.33 14.61
N ALA A 196 -18.08 25.41 14.72
CA ALA A 196 -17.01 25.72 13.78
C ALA A 196 -15.71 25.96 14.55
N VAL A 197 -14.61 25.46 14.03
CA VAL A 197 -13.25 25.71 14.53
C VAL A 197 -12.38 26.24 13.39
N GLN A 198 -11.60 27.25 13.69
CA GLN A 198 -10.55 27.78 12.83
C GLN A 198 -9.23 27.58 13.55
N VAL A 199 -8.27 26.94 12.87
CA VAL A 199 -6.93 26.69 13.42
C VAL A 199 -5.91 27.38 12.52
N GLY A 200 -5.16 28.33 13.08
CA GLY A 200 -4.03 28.98 12.42
C GLY A 200 -2.71 28.35 12.85
N TYR A 201 -1.82 28.10 11.88
CA TYR A 201 -0.48 27.64 12.21
C TYR A 201 0.37 28.82 12.74
N PRO A 202 1.33 28.52 13.65
CA PRO A 202 2.21 29.58 14.17
C PRO A 202 3.10 30.18 13.06
N ALA A 203 3.56 31.41 13.28
CA ALA A 203 4.56 32.02 12.42
C ALA A 203 5.91 31.24 12.54
N PRO A 204 6.73 31.11 11.47
CA PRO A 204 6.55 31.69 10.13
C PRO A 204 5.70 30.83 9.18
N ASP A 205 5.19 29.66 9.61
CA ASP A 205 4.50 28.67 8.78
C ASP A 205 3.30 29.31 8.05
N GLY A 206 2.45 30.02 8.79
CA GLY A 206 1.28 30.71 8.28
C GLY A 206 0.20 29.78 7.74
N GLY A 207 -0.95 30.35 7.36
CA GLY A 207 -2.08 29.56 6.90
C GLY A 207 -2.82 28.87 8.04
N GLY A 208 -3.52 27.79 7.72
CA GLY A 208 -4.33 27.06 8.69
C GLY A 208 -5.42 26.24 8.01
N TYR A 209 -6.38 25.78 8.81
CA TYR A 209 -7.52 25.01 8.33
C TYR A 209 -8.77 25.34 9.13
N SER A 210 -9.93 24.91 8.61
CA SER A 210 -11.21 25.06 9.29
C SER A 210 -11.89 23.71 9.45
N GLY A 211 -12.70 23.59 10.49
CA GLY A 211 -13.56 22.43 10.72
C GLY A 211 -14.97 22.89 11.06
N THR A 212 -15.97 22.16 10.58
CA THR A 212 -17.37 22.43 10.86
C THR A 212 -18.09 21.13 11.19
N THR A 213 -18.86 21.13 12.27
CA THR A 213 -19.79 20.05 12.60
C THR A 213 -21.19 20.62 12.72
N TRP A 214 -22.10 20.12 11.89
CA TRP A 214 -23.54 20.37 12.01
C TRP A 214 -24.13 19.37 12.99
N VAL A 215 -24.85 19.85 13.96
CA VAL A 215 -25.60 19.08 14.98
C VAL A 215 -27.06 19.19 14.65
N ILE A 216 -27.72 18.09 14.34
CA ILE A 216 -29.14 17.99 13.99
C ILE A 216 -29.79 17.12 15.05
N ALA A 217 -30.72 17.66 15.83
CA ALA A 217 -31.30 17.03 17.02
C ALA A 217 -32.85 17.05 16.98
N PRO A 218 -33.49 16.27 16.10
CA PRO A 218 -34.93 16.33 15.85
C PRO A 218 -35.75 16.18 17.14
N GLY A 219 -36.69 17.10 17.35
CA GLY A 219 -37.56 17.15 18.51
C GLY A 219 -36.91 17.55 19.82
N GLY A 220 -35.59 17.82 19.79
CA GLY A 220 -34.80 18.27 20.91
C GLY A 220 -34.63 19.80 20.93
N ARG A 221 -33.77 20.27 21.80
CA ARG A 221 -33.36 21.66 21.91
C ARG A 221 -31.85 21.76 21.98
N CYS A 222 -31.24 22.51 21.07
CA CYS A 222 -29.84 22.89 21.14
C CYS A 222 -29.67 24.18 21.95
N SER A 223 -28.58 24.26 22.71
CA SER A 223 -28.13 25.45 23.43
C SER A 223 -26.61 25.53 23.46
N THR A 224 -26.08 26.74 23.57
CA THR A 224 -24.64 26.97 23.70
C THR A 224 -24.17 26.74 25.13
N GLU A 225 -23.07 26.02 25.34
CA GLU A 225 -22.41 25.79 26.61
C GLU A 225 -20.90 26.06 26.46
N GLY A 226 -20.47 27.30 26.62
CA GLY A 226 -19.13 27.71 26.25
C GLY A 226 -18.87 27.51 24.76
N ASP A 227 -17.82 26.75 24.40
CA ASP A 227 -17.49 26.37 23.03
C ASP A 227 -18.16 25.03 22.60
N ALA A 228 -19.12 24.54 23.39
CA ALA A 228 -19.84 23.28 23.13
C ALA A 228 -21.33 23.54 22.80
N VAL A 229 -21.95 22.56 22.20
CA VAL A 229 -23.41 22.47 22.03
C VAL A 229 -23.98 21.47 23.02
N ARG A 230 -24.91 21.88 23.84
CA ARG A 230 -25.76 21.00 24.65
C ARG A 230 -27.04 20.72 23.88
N VAL A 231 -27.34 19.45 23.72
CA VAL A 231 -28.61 18.93 23.17
C VAL A 231 -29.43 18.38 24.34
N THR A 232 -30.73 18.68 24.40
CA THR A 232 -31.65 18.15 25.41
C THR A 232 -32.92 17.59 24.78
N GLY A 233 -33.36 16.43 25.23
CA GLY A 233 -34.62 15.80 24.88
C GLY A 233 -34.77 15.36 23.44
N ALA A 234 -33.70 15.21 22.65
CA ALA A 234 -33.77 14.84 21.26
C ALA A 234 -34.20 13.37 21.05
N ALA A 235 -34.90 13.10 19.95
CA ALA A 235 -35.27 11.74 19.52
C ALA A 235 -34.07 10.96 18.92
N GLY A 236 -33.01 11.68 18.59
CA GLY A 236 -31.75 11.19 18.08
C GLY A 236 -30.86 12.38 17.75
N VAL A 237 -29.56 12.16 17.48
CA VAL A 237 -28.64 13.20 17.05
C VAL A 237 -27.83 12.72 15.85
N LEU A 238 -27.78 13.55 14.81
CA LEU A 238 -26.93 13.39 13.63
C LEU A 238 -25.86 14.48 13.65
N LEU A 239 -24.59 14.06 13.57
CA LEU A 239 -23.44 14.96 13.45
C LEU A 239 -22.85 14.80 12.04
N LEU A 240 -22.68 15.92 11.33
CA LEU A 240 -22.05 15.94 10.01
C LEU A 240 -20.81 16.82 10.10
N THR A 241 -19.62 16.21 9.94
CA THR A 241 -18.34 16.91 10.13
C THR A 241 -17.53 17.00 8.85
N GLN A 242 -16.98 18.18 8.57
CA GLN A 242 -16.15 18.45 7.40
C GLN A 242 -14.93 19.30 7.77
N VAL A 243 -13.80 19.07 7.10
CA VAL A 243 -12.56 19.86 7.22
C VAL A 243 -12.31 20.56 5.90
N ASN A 244 -12.07 21.88 5.95
CA ASN A 244 -11.84 22.74 4.77
C ASN A 244 -12.94 22.62 3.70
N GLY A 245 -14.18 22.37 4.10
CA GLY A 245 -15.29 22.20 3.17
C GLY A 245 -16.07 23.49 2.94
N ASP A 246 -16.70 23.59 1.77
CA ASP A 246 -17.50 24.75 1.35
C ASP A 246 -18.91 24.77 1.99
N GLY A 247 -19.19 23.84 2.89
CA GLY A 247 -20.49 23.68 3.54
C GLY A 247 -21.32 22.51 2.96
N LEU A 248 -22.38 22.16 3.67
CA LEU A 248 -23.29 21.05 3.30
C LEU A 248 -24.44 21.51 2.42
N ALA A 249 -24.25 22.44 1.48
CA ALA A 249 -25.32 22.91 0.61
C ALA A 249 -25.96 21.72 -0.12
N GLY A 250 -27.26 21.44 0.19
CA GLY A 250 -28.01 20.35 -0.42
C GLY A 250 -27.73 18.94 0.13
N ALA A 251 -27.03 18.80 1.27
CA ALA A 251 -26.96 17.50 1.93
C ALA A 251 -28.32 17.11 2.51
N PRO A 252 -28.77 15.83 2.37
CA PRO A 252 -29.98 15.37 3.04
C PRO A 252 -29.78 15.48 4.55
N ALA A 253 -30.81 15.95 5.23
CA ALA A 253 -30.81 16.13 6.68
C ALA A 253 -31.15 14.82 7.43
N ASP A 254 -31.24 13.67 6.74
CA ASP A 254 -31.59 12.41 7.34
C ASP A 254 -30.52 11.35 7.18
N TYR A 255 -30.32 10.60 8.27
CA TYR A 255 -29.29 9.57 8.38
C TYR A 255 -29.48 8.41 7.40
N GLU A 256 -30.70 7.97 7.17
CA GLU A 256 -30.98 6.77 6.37
C GLU A 256 -30.62 7.00 4.89
N THR A 257 -30.91 8.19 4.37
CA THR A 257 -30.51 8.59 3.01
C THR A 257 -28.98 8.64 2.88
N LEU A 258 -28.27 9.27 3.84
CA LEU A 258 -26.82 9.36 3.85
C LEU A 258 -26.18 7.97 3.91
N LEU A 259 -26.72 7.08 4.76
CA LEU A 259 -26.23 5.70 4.90
C LEU A 259 -26.47 4.89 3.62
N ALA A 260 -27.65 4.99 3.02
CA ALA A 260 -28.01 4.24 1.81
C ALA A 260 -27.11 4.64 0.62
N GLU A 261 -26.90 5.95 0.40
CA GLU A 261 -25.99 6.47 -0.62
C GLU A 261 -24.56 5.97 -0.41
N HIS A 262 -24.06 6.07 0.84
CA HIS A 262 -22.73 5.61 1.21
C HIS A 262 -22.56 4.11 0.97
N VAL A 263 -23.46 3.27 1.52
CA VAL A 263 -23.37 1.81 1.45
C VAL A 263 -23.41 1.33 0.00
N SER A 264 -24.25 1.93 -0.85
CA SER A 264 -24.33 1.60 -2.27
C SER A 264 -22.98 1.79 -2.96
N LEU A 265 -22.37 2.95 -2.81
CA LEU A 265 -21.07 3.28 -3.41
C LEU A 265 -19.92 2.47 -2.78
N HIS A 266 -19.94 2.30 -1.47
CA HIS A 266 -18.89 1.57 -0.76
C HIS A 266 -18.87 0.09 -1.12
N ARG A 267 -20.03 -0.59 -1.13
CA ARG A 267 -20.14 -2.00 -1.55
C ARG A 267 -19.67 -2.22 -2.98
N ALA A 268 -20.05 -1.31 -3.89
CA ALA A 268 -19.60 -1.38 -5.27
C ALA A 268 -18.06 -1.26 -5.38
N ALA A 269 -17.45 -0.37 -4.58
CA ALA A 269 -16.01 -0.15 -4.57
C ALA A 269 -15.22 -1.26 -3.84
N TYR A 270 -15.77 -1.80 -2.73
CA TYR A 270 -15.15 -2.90 -1.99
C TYR A 270 -15.15 -4.20 -2.80
N GLY A 271 -16.16 -4.45 -3.63
CA GLY A 271 -16.20 -5.57 -4.58
C GLY A 271 -16.35 -6.94 -3.92
N GLN A 272 -16.06 -7.99 -4.72
CA GLN A 272 -16.39 -9.39 -4.40
C GLN A 272 -15.15 -10.30 -4.17
N VAL A 273 -13.96 -9.74 -4.09
CA VAL A 273 -12.75 -10.55 -3.87
C VAL A 273 -12.73 -11.05 -2.43
N GLY A 274 -12.49 -12.33 -2.23
CA GLY A 274 -12.52 -12.94 -0.90
C GLY A 274 -11.56 -14.10 -0.76
N LEU A 275 -11.07 -14.31 0.46
CA LEU A 275 -10.16 -15.38 0.83
C LEU A 275 -10.78 -16.22 1.95
N ASP A 276 -10.82 -17.53 1.74
CA ASP A 276 -11.23 -18.53 2.74
C ASP A 276 -10.06 -19.52 2.96
N LEU A 277 -9.54 -19.55 4.15
CA LEU A 277 -8.42 -20.41 4.56
C LEU A 277 -8.88 -21.57 5.45
N GLY A 278 -10.20 -21.83 5.49
CA GLY A 278 -10.82 -22.91 6.25
C GLY A 278 -10.86 -22.65 7.76
N ALA A 279 -10.87 -21.38 8.19
CA ALA A 279 -11.08 -21.06 9.60
C ALA A 279 -12.45 -21.54 10.08
N SER A 280 -12.54 -21.97 11.34
CA SER A 280 -13.81 -22.39 11.93
C SER A 280 -14.77 -21.18 12.08
N PRO A 281 -16.10 -21.38 11.99
CA PRO A 281 -17.04 -20.30 12.28
C PRO A 281 -16.85 -19.70 13.69
N ALA A 282 -16.45 -20.50 14.66
CA ALA A 282 -16.17 -20.05 16.01
C ALA A 282 -14.94 -19.11 16.05
N ASP A 283 -13.86 -19.44 15.34
CA ASP A 283 -12.68 -18.58 15.29
C ASP A 283 -12.95 -17.27 14.53
N ARG A 284 -13.72 -17.33 13.44
CA ARG A 284 -14.15 -16.13 12.69
C ARG A 284 -15.01 -15.18 13.54
N ALA A 285 -15.76 -15.73 14.50
CA ALA A 285 -16.65 -14.97 15.39
C ALA A 285 -15.93 -14.33 16.59
N ARG A 286 -14.66 -14.62 16.81
CA ARG A 286 -13.90 -14.10 17.97
C ARG A 286 -13.62 -12.60 17.87
N PRO A 287 -13.57 -11.89 19.02
CA PRO A 287 -13.07 -10.51 19.06
C PRO A 287 -11.65 -10.40 18.49
N VAL A 288 -11.35 -9.30 17.86
CA VAL A 288 -10.01 -9.09 17.25
C VAL A 288 -8.90 -9.12 18.31
N GLY A 289 -9.14 -8.56 19.50
CA GLY A 289 -8.17 -8.59 20.60
C GLY A 289 -7.81 -10.01 21.02
N GLU A 290 -8.79 -10.94 21.06
CA GLU A 290 -8.52 -12.35 21.38
C GLU A 290 -7.76 -13.08 20.27
N LEU A 291 -8.04 -12.79 19.01
CA LEU A 291 -7.31 -13.37 17.89
C LEU A 291 -5.84 -12.94 17.88
N LEU A 292 -5.57 -11.66 18.12
CA LEU A 292 -4.21 -11.12 18.23
C LEU A 292 -3.46 -11.75 19.42
N ALA A 293 -4.10 -11.86 20.57
CA ALA A 293 -3.51 -12.51 21.75
C ALA A 293 -3.18 -13.99 21.48
N SER A 294 -4.09 -14.72 20.82
CA SER A 294 -3.86 -16.12 20.45
C SER A 294 -2.73 -16.28 19.41
N GLN A 295 -2.61 -15.34 18.49
CA GLN A 295 -1.52 -15.32 17.51
C GLN A 295 -0.18 -15.05 18.20
N ALA A 296 -0.12 -14.12 19.14
CA ALA A 296 1.08 -13.84 19.94
C ALA A 296 1.53 -15.06 20.77
N ALA A 297 0.58 -15.87 21.26
CA ALA A 297 0.87 -17.12 21.96
C ALA A 297 1.39 -18.25 21.03
N SER A 298 1.22 -18.12 19.72
CA SER A 298 1.64 -19.10 18.70
C SER A 298 2.33 -18.42 17.50
N PRO A 299 3.43 -17.72 17.69
CA PRO A 299 3.99 -16.80 16.69
C PRO A 299 4.45 -17.49 15.40
N GLY A 300 4.91 -18.73 15.46
CA GLY A 300 5.40 -19.49 14.29
C GLY A 300 4.29 -20.07 13.39
N ARG A 301 3.03 -19.97 13.80
CA ARG A 301 1.89 -20.54 13.06
C ARG A 301 0.78 -19.52 12.92
N PRO A 302 0.71 -18.83 11.77
CA PRO A 302 -0.35 -17.88 11.49
C PRO A 302 -1.74 -18.52 11.60
N LEU A 303 -2.66 -17.85 12.32
CA LEU A 303 -4.04 -18.31 12.49
C LEU A 303 -4.85 -18.02 11.22
N PRO A 304 -5.52 -19.02 10.60
CA PRO A 304 -6.33 -18.80 9.41
C PRO A 304 -7.38 -17.69 9.57
N ALA A 305 -8.10 -17.65 10.70
CA ALA A 305 -9.11 -16.62 10.95
C ALA A 305 -8.51 -15.21 11.03
N LEU A 306 -7.31 -15.05 11.58
CA LEU A 306 -6.63 -13.76 11.59
C LEU A 306 -6.17 -13.35 10.17
N LEU A 307 -5.61 -14.29 9.39
CA LEU A 307 -5.20 -14.02 8.01
C LEU A 307 -6.38 -13.63 7.12
N GLU A 308 -7.54 -14.29 7.25
CA GLU A 308 -8.78 -13.90 6.55
C GLU A 308 -9.20 -12.48 6.92
N LYS A 309 -9.18 -12.14 8.22
CA LYS A 309 -9.49 -10.77 8.66
C LYS A 309 -8.47 -9.73 8.20
N LEU A 310 -7.19 -10.06 8.18
CA LEU A 310 -6.14 -9.18 7.65
C LEU A 310 -6.26 -8.99 6.14
N PHE A 311 -6.70 -10.02 5.41
CA PHE A 311 -7.00 -9.90 3.99
C PHE A 311 -8.17 -8.93 3.73
N ASP A 312 -9.28 -9.13 4.42
CA ASP A 312 -10.48 -8.30 4.26
C ASP A 312 -10.23 -6.86 4.75
N SER A 313 -9.59 -6.71 5.92
CA SER A 313 -9.21 -5.43 6.50
C SER A 313 -8.25 -4.65 5.61
N GLY A 314 -7.21 -5.30 5.07
CA GLY A 314 -6.22 -4.63 4.23
C GLY A 314 -6.84 -4.06 2.95
N ARG A 315 -7.78 -4.78 2.33
CA ARG A 315 -8.56 -4.27 1.20
C ARG A 315 -9.43 -3.07 1.58
N TYR A 316 -10.09 -3.15 2.75
CA TYR A 316 -10.87 -2.06 3.29
C TYR A 316 -10.03 -0.82 3.58
N LEU A 317 -8.90 -0.98 4.26
CA LEU A 317 -8.00 0.12 4.63
C LEU A 317 -7.41 0.78 3.39
N LEU A 318 -6.98 -0.01 2.41
CA LEU A 318 -6.48 0.51 1.14
C LEU A 318 -7.55 1.31 0.39
N LEU A 319 -8.79 0.79 0.32
CA LEU A 319 -9.92 1.50 -0.28
C LEU A 319 -10.28 2.79 0.47
N ALA A 320 -10.32 2.73 1.81
CA ALA A 320 -10.70 3.86 2.64
C ALA A 320 -9.65 4.98 2.68
N ALA A 321 -8.37 4.62 2.50
CA ALA A 321 -7.27 5.59 2.47
C ALA A 321 -6.97 6.16 1.08
N SER A 322 -7.61 5.65 0.02
CA SER A 322 -7.31 6.04 -1.37
C SER A 322 -8.42 6.87 -1.99
N GLY A 323 -8.07 8.02 -2.53
CA GLY A 323 -9.02 8.94 -3.18
C GLY A 323 -8.33 10.22 -3.66
N LEU A 324 -8.28 11.26 -2.85
CA LEU A 324 -7.57 12.51 -3.18
C LEU A 324 -6.08 12.29 -3.42
N LEU A 325 -5.48 11.38 -2.65
CA LEU A 325 -4.10 10.93 -2.74
C LEU A 325 -4.07 9.41 -2.50
N PRO A 326 -2.99 8.71 -2.88
CA PRO A 326 -2.75 7.34 -2.41
C PRO A 326 -2.45 7.32 -0.91
N PRO A 327 -2.42 6.14 -0.24
CA PRO A 327 -2.19 6.07 1.19
C PRO A 327 -0.85 6.70 1.59
N ARG A 328 -0.84 7.46 2.68
CA ARG A 328 0.37 7.91 3.37
C ARG A 328 0.97 6.77 4.19
N LEU A 329 2.10 6.99 4.86
CA LEU A 329 2.69 6.00 5.75
C LEU A 329 1.71 5.44 6.79
N THR A 330 0.79 6.24 7.28
CA THR A 330 -0.29 5.82 8.20
C THR A 330 -1.65 5.67 7.49
N GLY A 331 -1.67 5.52 6.19
CA GLY A 331 -2.89 5.50 5.38
C GLY A 331 -3.52 6.90 5.30
N LEU A 332 -4.65 7.08 5.96
CA LEU A 332 -5.38 8.35 6.07
C LEU A 332 -5.53 8.80 7.53
N TRP A 333 -5.00 8.03 8.49
CA TRP A 333 -5.31 8.17 9.90
C TRP A 333 -4.09 8.51 10.74
N GLN A 334 -4.19 9.60 11.47
CA GLN A 334 -3.20 10.04 12.44
C GLN A 334 -3.95 10.61 13.64
N GLY A 335 -3.59 10.19 14.85
CA GLY A 335 -4.30 10.60 16.07
C GLY A 335 -3.57 11.63 16.91
N ASP A 336 -2.33 11.94 16.55
CA ASP A 336 -1.48 12.94 17.19
C ASP A 336 -0.65 13.71 16.15
N TRP A 337 0.10 14.71 16.59
CA TRP A 337 0.97 15.51 15.72
C TRP A 337 2.40 14.96 15.61
N ALA A 338 2.71 13.84 16.29
CA ALA A 338 4.02 13.22 16.30
C ALA A 338 4.15 12.16 15.19
N ALA A 339 4.02 12.57 13.93
CA ALA A 339 4.07 11.67 12.79
C ALA A 339 5.50 11.23 12.48
N ALA A 340 5.75 9.91 12.53
CA ALA A 340 7.01 9.34 12.06
C ALA A 340 7.23 9.68 10.58
N TRP A 341 8.43 10.14 10.24
CA TRP A 341 8.81 10.58 8.88
C TRP A 341 7.82 11.59 8.26
N GLY A 342 7.22 12.44 9.07
CA GLY A 342 6.21 13.39 8.64
C GLY A 342 4.94 12.76 8.08
N ASN A 343 4.75 11.44 8.22
CA ASN A 343 3.66 10.68 7.61
C ASN A 343 3.53 10.97 6.10
N CYS A 344 4.65 10.97 5.40
CA CYS A 344 4.75 11.32 3.99
C CYS A 344 4.18 10.23 3.06
N LEU A 345 4.10 10.54 1.78
CA LEU A 345 3.97 9.59 0.69
C LEU A 345 5.37 9.08 0.35
N SER A 346 5.72 7.89 0.84
CA SER A 346 7.06 7.33 0.67
C SER A 346 7.11 6.38 -0.53
N GLY A 347 7.74 6.83 -1.63
CA GLY A 347 7.99 5.99 -2.81
C GLY A 347 9.09 4.95 -2.59
N ASN A 348 9.89 5.08 -1.53
CA ASN A 348 10.96 4.15 -1.18
C ASN A 348 10.63 3.36 0.11
N ALA A 349 10.08 2.24 0.03
CA ALA A 349 9.27 1.54 -0.97
C ALA A 349 7.85 1.34 -0.40
N ASN A 350 7.52 2.10 0.69
CA ASN A 350 6.31 1.89 1.49
C ASN A 350 5.04 1.99 0.64
N LEU A 351 4.87 3.07 -0.12
CA LEU A 351 3.70 3.25 -0.98
C LEU A 351 3.52 2.10 -1.97
N ASN A 352 4.61 1.64 -2.57
CA ASN A 352 4.60 0.55 -3.53
C ASN A 352 4.20 -0.78 -2.89
N LEU A 353 4.66 -1.04 -1.66
CA LEU A 353 4.26 -2.21 -0.88
C LEU A 353 2.79 -2.13 -0.48
N GLN A 354 2.31 -0.97 0.00
CA GLN A 354 0.90 -0.76 0.33
C GLN A 354 -0.02 -1.08 -0.86
N LEU A 355 0.43 -0.77 -2.08
CA LEU A 355 -0.31 -0.99 -3.32
C LEU A 355 -0.14 -2.40 -3.92
N ALA A 356 0.67 -3.30 -3.32
CA ALA A 356 0.96 -4.63 -3.87
C ALA A 356 -0.29 -5.45 -4.18
N GLY A 357 -1.38 -5.26 -3.43
CA GLY A 357 -2.66 -5.94 -3.66
C GLY A 357 -3.67 -5.16 -4.49
N ALA A 358 -3.40 -3.91 -4.87
CA ALA A 358 -4.42 -3.01 -5.43
C ALA A 358 -5.08 -3.57 -6.70
N VAL A 359 -4.31 -4.13 -7.62
CA VAL A 359 -4.84 -4.73 -8.85
C VAL A 359 -5.43 -6.11 -8.58
N ALA A 360 -4.67 -7.02 -7.96
CA ALA A 360 -5.08 -8.41 -7.77
C ALA A 360 -6.32 -8.55 -6.88
N THR A 361 -6.51 -7.67 -5.90
CA THR A 361 -7.68 -7.66 -5.00
C THR A 361 -8.77 -6.66 -5.39
N ASP A 362 -8.69 -6.12 -6.61
CA ASP A 362 -9.70 -5.27 -7.25
C ASP A 362 -10.05 -4.01 -6.42
N VAL A 363 -9.02 -3.23 -6.06
CA VAL A 363 -9.15 -1.93 -5.39
C VAL A 363 -8.65 -0.81 -6.31
N PRO A 364 -9.35 -0.51 -7.42
CA PRO A 364 -8.92 0.44 -8.43
C PRO A 364 -8.76 1.87 -7.90
N ALA A 365 -9.48 2.24 -6.84
CA ALA A 365 -9.37 3.56 -6.23
C ALA A 365 -7.91 3.90 -5.83
N ALA A 366 -7.15 2.92 -5.35
CA ALA A 366 -5.75 3.12 -4.97
C ALA A 366 -4.85 3.41 -6.18
N VAL A 367 -5.10 2.70 -7.30
CA VAL A 367 -4.37 2.91 -8.55
C VAL A 367 -4.69 4.27 -9.16
N HIS A 368 -5.98 4.65 -9.17
CA HIS A 368 -6.41 5.95 -9.68
C HIS A 368 -5.87 7.12 -8.83
N ALA A 369 -5.82 6.96 -7.51
CA ALA A 369 -5.24 7.95 -6.60
C ALA A 369 -3.72 8.13 -6.87
N LEU A 370 -2.99 7.03 -7.09
CA LEU A 370 -1.59 7.09 -7.49
C LEU A 370 -1.42 7.74 -8.87
N ALA A 371 -2.26 7.40 -9.85
CA ALA A 371 -2.22 8.01 -11.17
C ALA A 371 -2.46 9.53 -11.09
N GLY A 372 -3.43 9.96 -10.29
CA GLY A 372 -3.70 11.38 -10.01
C GLY A 372 -2.48 12.10 -9.42
N LEU A 373 -1.80 11.48 -8.46
CA LEU A 373 -0.56 12.02 -7.86
C LEU A 373 0.55 12.16 -8.93
N VAL A 374 0.81 11.11 -9.71
CA VAL A 374 1.84 11.10 -10.76
C VAL A 374 1.56 12.21 -11.77
N VAL A 375 0.34 12.30 -12.30
CA VAL A 375 -0.01 13.32 -13.30
C VAL A 375 0.12 14.73 -12.74
N ALA A 376 -0.31 14.96 -11.50
CA ALA A 376 -0.22 16.28 -10.85
C ALA A 376 1.23 16.75 -10.62
N GLN A 377 2.17 15.81 -10.46
CA GLN A 377 3.57 16.12 -10.11
C GLN A 377 4.55 16.06 -11.30
N LEU A 378 4.09 15.73 -12.51
CA LEU A 378 4.99 15.55 -13.67
C LEU A 378 5.88 16.77 -13.96
N ASP A 379 5.34 18.00 -13.82
CA ASP A 379 6.11 19.21 -14.07
C ASP A 379 7.22 19.40 -13.03
N ASP A 380 6.95 19.11 -11.79
CA ASP A 380 7.95 19.14 -10.71
C ASP A 380 9.02 18.07 -10.91
N TRP A 381 8.62 16.86 -11.33
CA TRP A 381 9.58 15.80 -11.64
C TRP A 381 10.50 16.15 -12.83
N ARG A 382 10.01 16.94 -13.80
CA ARG A 382 10.85 17.52 -14.87
C ARG A 382 11.84 18.55 -14.33
N VAL A 383 11.42 19.34 -13.33
CA VAL A 383 12.32 20.28 -12.64
C VAL A 383 13.42 19.53 -11.91
N ASN A 384 13.08 18.45 -11.20
CA ASN A 384 14.05 17.60 -10.52
C ASN A 384 15.10 17.04 -11.48
N ALA A 385 14.68 16.37 -12.55
CA ALA A 385 15.58 15.79 -13.56
C ALA A 385 16.56 16.83 -14.13
N ARG A 386 16.05 18.01 -14.46
CA ARG A 386 16.83 19.10 -15.06
C ARG A 386 17.81 19.71 -14.08
N ARG A 387 17.39 19.94 -12.82
CA ARG A 387 18.25 20.61 -11.83
C ARG A 387 19.30 19.68 -11.23
N ILE A 388 18.95 18.43 -10.99
CA ILE A 388 19.83 17.45 -10.34
C ILE A 388 20.81 16.85 -11.37
N PHE A 389 20.33 16.46 -12.56
CA PHE A 389 21.14 15.73 -13.54
C PHE A 389 21.34 16.45 -14.87
N GLY A 390 20.65 17.56 -15.13
CA GLY A 390 20.69 18.24 -16.43
C GLY A 390 19.95 17.49 -17.53
N CYS A 391 19.12 16.50 -17.18
CA CYS A 391 18.43 15.64 -18.11
C CYS A 391 17.02 16.17 -18.44
N ARG A 392 16.56 15.85 -19.65
CA ARG A 392 15.11 15.89 -19.96
C ARG A 392 14.41 14.82 -19.17
N GLY A 393 13.08 14.77 -19.31
CA GLY A 393 12.27 13.73 -18.67
C GLY A 393 12.01 13.98 -17.20
N ILE A 394 11.85 12.93 -16.40
CA ILE A 394 11.35 13.00 -15.04
C ILE A 394 12.24 12.28 -14.03
N LEU A 395 12.27 12.82 -12.79
CA LEU A 395 12.86 12.19 -11.61
C LEU A 395 11.89 12.37 -10.44
N ALA A 396 11.30 11.28 -9.98
CA ALA A 396 10.37 11.29 -8.84
C ALA A 396 11.13 11.45 -7.51
N PRO A 397 10.59 12.19 -6.53
CA PRO A 397 11.14 12.23 -5.18
C PRO A 397 10.90 10.89 -4.47
N ALA A 398 11.81 10.50 -3.57
CA ALA A 398 11.61 9.33 -2.73
C ALA A 398 10.51 9.57 -1.66
N GLN A 399 10.32 10.82 -1.26
CA GLN A 399 9.31 11.21 -0.29
C GLN A 399 8.59 12.47 -0.78
N ALA A 400 7.26 12.49 -0.68
CA ALA A 400 6.40 13.62 -1.02
C ALA A 400 5.36 13.85 0.07
N ASP A 401 4.85 15.08 0.19
CA ASP A 401 3.77 15.41 1.12
C ASP A 401 2.41 15.60 0.42
N GLY A 402 2.39 15.50 -0.91
CA GLY A 402 1.18 15.66 -1.71
C GLY A 402 0.89 17.11 -2.12
N THR A 403 1.71 18.10 -1.73
CA THR A 403 1.56 19.50 -2.19
C THR A 403 2.26 19.72 -3.52
N ASP A 404 3.46 19.18 -3.69
CA ASP A 404 4.21 19.16 -4.93
C ASP A 404 5.09 17.92 -5.06
N GLY A 405 5.79 17.78 -6.20
CA GLY A 405 6.67 16.65 -6.53
C GLY A 405 8.16 17.00 -6.52
N LEU A 406 8.56 18.10 -5.88
CA LEU A 406 9.96 18.52 -5.84
C LEU A 406 10.79 17.65 -4.88
N CYS A 407 12.02 17.29 -5.27
CA CYS A 407 12.95 16.60 -4.39
C CYS A 407 13.43 17.54 -3.28
N ARG A 408 13.09 17.21 -2.04
CA ARG A 408 13.39 18.02 -0.86
C ARG A 408 14.26 17.30 0.15
N HIS A 409 13.91 16.05 0.43
CA HIS A 409 14.60 15.27 1.44
C HIS A 409 15.91 14.73 0.89
N PHE A 410 17.00 15.16 1.50
CA PHE A 410 18.32 14.67 1.21
C PHE A 410 19.16 14.63 2.47
N ALA A 411 19.79 13.51 2.70
CA ALA A 411 20.84 13.36 3.70
C ALA A 411 21.99 12.58 3.10
N ALA A 412 23.22 12.84 3.55
CA ALA A 412 24.39 12.09 3.12
C ALA A 412 24.27 10.60 3.43
N GLU A 413 23.61 10.26 4.55
CA GLU A 413 23.31 8.88 4.96
C GLU A 413 22.32 8.19 4.02
N TRP A 414 21.35 8.93 3.47
CA TRP A 414 20.32 8.43 2.53
C TRP A 414 20.21 9.33 1.29
N PRO A 415 21.08 9.17 0.29
CA PRO A 415 21.13 10.06 -0.87
C PRO A 415 20.00 9.79 -1.87
N HIS A 416 18.76 9.91 -1.42
CA HIS A 416 17.56 9.58 -2.20
C HIS A 416 17.43 10.37 -3.50
N GLN A 417 18.00 11.58 -3.62
CA GLN A 417 17.91 12.39 -4.83
C GLN A 417 18.71 11.81 -6.02
N ILE A 418 19.62 10.86 -5.77
CA ILE A 418 20.32 10.14 -6.85
C ILE A 418 19.68 8.79 -7.18
N TRP A 419 18.59 8.45 -6.51
CA TRP A 419 17.82 7.25 -6.80
C TRP A 419 16.94 7.45 -8.03
N THR A 420 17.30 6.79 -9.15
CA THR A 420 16.64 6.99 -10.44
C THR A 420 15.45 6.06 -10.65
N ALA A 421 15.33 4.97 -9.87
CA ALA A 421 14.28 3.97 -10.05
C ALA A 421 12.89 4.38 -9.52
N GLY A 422 12.78 5.47 -8.76
CA GLY A 422 11.55 5.84 -8.05
C GLY A 422 10.35 6.03 -8.97
N ALA A 423 10.53 6.72 -10.09
CA ALA A 423 9.44 6.94 -11.05
C ALA A 423 8.96 5.63 -11.68
N ASP A 424 9.88 4.74 -12.07
CA ASP A 424 9.52 3.43 -12.65
C ASP A 424 8.69 2.61 -11.65
N TRP A 425 9.12 2.56 -10.38
CA TRP A 425 8.40 1.80 -9.38
C TRP A 425 6.97 2.31 -9.14
N LEU A 426 6.75 3.63 -9.15
CA LEU A 426 5.42 4.21 -9.05
C LEU A 426 4.56 3.94 -10.30
N LEU A 427 5.17 3.72 -11.47
CA LEU A 427 4.45 3.40 -12.71
C LEU A 427 4.08 1.92 -12.84
N VAL A 428 4.76 0.99 -12.16
CA VAL A 428 4.44 -0.45 -12.22
C VAL A 428 2.98 -0.75 -11.87
N PRO A 429 2.40 -0.29 -10.75
CA PRO A 429 0.99 -0.57 -10.45
C PRO A 429 0.02 0.02 -11.48
N LEU A 430 0.41 1.11 -12.14
CA LEU A 430 -0.40 1.74 -13.19
C LEU A 430 -0.35 0.92 -14.48
N LEU A 431 0.81 0.38 -14.85
CA LEU A 431 0.97 -0.55 -15.98
C LEU A 431 0.22 -1.85 -15.74
N ASP A 432 0.34 -2.43 -14.55
CA ASP A 432 -0.38 -3.63 -14.13
C ASP A 432 -1.90 -3.44 -14.24
N TYR A 433 -2.41 -2.31 -13.79
CA TYR A 433 -3.83 -1.99 -13.93
C TYR A 433 -4.25 -1.83 -15.38
N ALA A 434 -3.46 -1.11 -16.20
CA ALA A 434 -3.74 -0.95 -17.62
C ALA A 434 -3.78 -2.31 -18.36
N ASP A 435 -2.87 -3.23 -18.03
CA ASP A 435 -2.86 -4.58 -18.60
C ASP A 435 -4.03 -5.42 -18.11
N ALA A 436 -4.31 -5.42 -16.80
CA ALA A 436 -5.39 -6.19 -16.20
C ALA A 436 -6.79 -5.77 -16.70
N THR A 437 -6.96 -4.48 -17.07
CA THR A 437 -8.24 -3.90 -17.46
C THR A 437 -8.33 -3.53 -18.94
N ARG A 438 -7.35 -3.91 -19.76
CA ARG A 438 -7.25 -3.51 -21.18
C ARG A 438 -8.48 -3.84 -22.02
N ALA A 439 -9.26 -4.81 -21.62
CA ALA A 439 -10.48 -5.26 -22.31
C ALA A 439 -11.77 -4.99 -21.50
N ASP A 440 -11.67 -4.32 -20.37
CA ASP A 440 -12.83 -3.91 -19.60
C ASP A 440 -13.55 -2.77 -20.33
N SER A 441 -14.86 -2.88 -20.45
CA SER A 441 -15.69 -1.75 -20.88
C SER A 441 -15.65 -0.65 -19.82
N PRO A 442 -15.66 0.63 -20.21
CA PRO A 442 -15.77 1.73 -19.25
C PRO A 442 -16.98 1.53 -18.33
N ARG A 443 -16.74 1.52 -17.02
CA ARG A 443 -17.80 1.54 -16.01
C ARG A 443 -17.99 2.97 -15.51
N ALA A 444 -19.15 3.26 -14.92
CA ALA A 444 -19.36 4.56 -14.31
C ALA A 444 -18.24 4.88 -13.29
N GLY A 445 -17.45 5.92 -13.59
CA GLY A 445 -16.33 6.37 -12.75
C GLY A 445 -14.98 5.67 -12.98
N ALA A 446 -14.85 4.72 -13.94
CA ALA A 446 -13.58 4.10 -14.28
C ALA A 446 -13.33 4.13 -15.80
N THR A 447 -12.16 4.59 -16.21
CA THR A 447 -11.68 4.54 -17.60
C THR A 447 -11.25 3.10 -17.93
N GLY A 448 -11.51 2.65 -19.18
CA GLY A 448 -10.98 1.37 -19.66
C GLY A 448 -9.45 1.38 -19.71
N GLY A 449 -8.81 0.21 -19.54
CA GLY A 449 -7.35 0.13 -19.42
C GLY A 449 -6.57 0.72 -20.59
N ALA A 450 -7.10 0.68 -21.81
CA ALA A 450 -6.46 1.29 -22.98
C ALA A 450 -6.46 2.83 -22.90
N GLU A 451 -7.54 3.43 -22.43
CA GLU A 451 -7.65 4.86 -22.21
C GLU A 451 -6.80 5.31 -21.01
N PHE A 452 -6.82 4.52 -19.92
CA PHE A 452 -5.99 4.74 -18.75
C PHE A 452 -4.50 4.73 -19.11
N LEU A 453 -4.07 3.75 -19.92
CA LEU A 453 -2.69 3.69 -20.42
C LEU A 453 -2.34 4.98 -21.17
N ARG A 454 -3.19 5.43 -22.08
CA ARG A 454 -2.91 6.62 -22.92
C ARG A 454 -2.92 7.92 -22.12
N ALA A 455 -3.88 8.07 -21.20
CA ALA A 455 -4.10 9.33 -20.49
C ALA A 455 -3.19 9.50 -19.26
N ALA A 456 -2.98 8.43 -18.49
CA ALA A 456 -2.31 8.50 -17.19
C ALA A 456 -0.87 7.94 -17.22
N VAL A 457 -0.60 6.90 -18.01
CA VAL A 457 0.67 6.17 -17.93
C VAL A 457 1.65 6.61 -19.01
N LEU A 458 1.21 6.65 -20.26
CA LEU A 458 2.07 6.93 -21.43
C LEU A 458 2.86 8.25 -21.33
N PRO A 459 2.27 9.38 -20.87
CA PRO A 459 3.04 10.62 -20.71
C PRO A 459 4.21 10.46 -19.74
N ALA A 460 3.96 9.92 -18.55
CA ALA A 460 4.99 9.73 -17.54
C ALA A 460 6.07 8.73 -17.99
N LEU A 461 5.66 7.61 -18.58
CA LEU A 461 6.57 6.57 -19.06
C LEU A 461 7.47 7.06 -20.20
N THR A 462 6.92 7.86 -21.12
CA THR A 462 7.68 8.51 -22.20
C THR A 462 8.73 9.48 -21.65
N GLU A 463 8.34 10.30 -20.66
CA GLU A 463 9.28 11.23 -20.02
C GLU A 463 10.37 10.47 -19.23
N LEU A 464 10.01 9.35 -18.57
CA LEU A 464 11.00 8.52 -17.87
C LEU A 464 12.00 7.88 -18.85
N ALA A 465 11.53 7.39 -19.98
CA ALA A 465 12.42 6.88 -21.03
C ALA A 465 13.36 7.97 -21.58
N ARG A 466 12.89 9.22 -21.73
CA ARG A 466 13.73 10.38 -22.10
C ARG A 466 14.77 10.70 -21.04
N PHE A 467 14.41 10.58 -19.75
CA PHE A 467 15.35 10.75 -18.66
C PHE A 467 16.51 9.75 -18.77
N TYR A 468 16.22 8.47 -18.92
CA TYR A 468 17.28 7.46 -19.06
C TYR A 468 18.09 7.63 -20.34
N GLN A 469 17.47 8.09 -21.42
CA GLN A 469 18.18 8.41 -22.67
C GLN A 469 19.26 9.48 -22.49
N ASP A 470 19.00 10.50 -21.66
CA ASP A 470 19.95 11.58 -21.38
C ASP A 470 20.92 11.24 -20.23
N PHE A 471 20.44 10.48 -19.22
CA PHE A 471 21.20 10.18 -18.01
C PHE A 471 22.28 9.12 -18.22
N LEU A 472 22.01 8.10 -19.04
CA LEU A 472 22.91 6.97 -19.21
C LEU A 472 24.18 7.37 -19.98
N ALA A 473 25.31 7.33 -19.29
CA ALA A 473 26.61 7.56 -19.93
C ALA A 473 27.06 6.30 -20.70
N VAL A 474 27.55 6.48 -21.89
CA VAL A 474 28.17 5.43 -22.68
C VAL A 474 29.62 5.32 -22.26
N SER A 475 30.16 4.10 -22.12
CA SER A 475 31.60 3.91 -21.94
C SER A 475 32.37 4.34 -23.19
N ASP A 476 33.60 4.78 -23.05
CA ASP A 476 34.45 5.31 -24.15
C ASP A 476 34.68 4.28 -25.29
N ASP A 477 34.56 2.99 -25.00
CA ASP A 477 34.63 1.90 -25.97
C ASP A 477 33.35 1.66 -26.77
N GLY A 478 32.30 2.48 -26.55
CA GLY A 478 31.00 2.37 -27.22
C GLY A 478 30.16 1.14 -26.78
N GLY A 479 30.59 0.41 -25.76
CA GLY A 479 30.00 -0.83 -25.28
C GLY A 479 28.84 -0.62 -24.31
N GLN A 480 29.03 -1.03 -23.06
CA GLN A 480 28.02 -0.95 -22.01
C GLN A 480 27.83 0.48 -21.50
N VAL A 481 26.61 0.78 -21.07
CA VAL A 481 26.32 2.03 -20.36
C VAL A 481 26.62 1.86 -18.88
N VAL A 482 26.92 2.93 -18.18
CA VAL A 482 27.22 2.95 -16.76
C VAL A 482 26.21 3.86 -16.04
N PHE A 483 25.63 3.34 -14.97
CA PHE A 483 24.86 4.16 -14.02
C PHE A 483 25.82 4.82 -13.03
N ALA A 484 25.97 6.13 -13.12
CA ALA A 484 26.80 6.93 -12.25
C ALA A 484 26.23 8.35 -12.13
N PRO A 485 25.81 8.81 -10.95
CA PRO A 485 25.67 8.05 -9.71
C PRO A 485 24.51 7.04 -9.76
N SER A 486 24.50 6.07 -8.85
CA SER A 486 23.47 5.04 -8.69
C SER A 486 23.29 4.71 -7.21
N TYR A 487 22.05 4.37 -6.82
CA TYR A 487 21.71 4.10 -5.42
C TYR A 487 20.77 2.90 -5.30
N SER A 488 21.09 1.97 -4.42
CA SER A 488 20.19 0.90 -4.00
C SER A 488 19.60 1.23 -2.64
N PRO A 489 18.47 1.95 -2.56
CA PRO A 489 17.98 2.42 -1.27
C PRO A 489 17.56 1.28 -0.35
N GLU A 490 17.86 1.35 0.93
CA GLU A 490 18.66 2.35 1.65
C GLU A 490 20.04 1.78 2.00
N ASN A 491 20.60 0.95 1.13
CA ASN A 491 21.82 0.18 1.32
C ASN A 491 23.03 0.85 0.64
N GLN A 492 24.23 0.43 1.04
CA GLN A 492 25.49 0.88 0.44
C GLN A 492 26.48 -0.27 0.34
N PRO A 493 27.36 -0.30 -0.68
CA PRO A 493 28.41 -1.30 -0.77
C PRO A 493 29.37 -1.19 0.42
N ARG A 494 29.94 -2.29 0.87
CA ARG A 494 30.91 -2.24 1.98
C ARG A 494 32.11 -1.39 1.61
N GLY A 495 32.39 -0.40 2.45
CA GLY A 495 33.51 0.54 2.22
C GLY A 495 33.18 1.68 1.25
N TRP A 496 31.95 1.80 0.79
CA TRP A 496 31.42 2.89 -0.03
C TRP A 496 30.38 3.70 0.75
N THR A 497 29.94 4.81 0.13
CA THR A 497 28.75 5.54 0.55
C THR A 497 27.53 5.08 -0.24
N GLY A 498 26.36 5.66 0.03
CA GLY A 498 25.15 5.45 -0.79
C GLY A 498 25.33 5.89 -2.25
N ALA A 499 26.22 6.84 -2.53
CA ALA A 499 26.58 7.20 -3.91
C ALA A 499 27.51 6.12 -4.50
N ALA A 500 26.95 5.27 -5.34
CA ALA A 500 27.64 4.12 -5.92
C ALA A 500 27.51 4.07 -7.45
N LEU A 501 27.80 2.91 -8.02
CA LEU A 501 27.70 2.62 -9.46
C LEU A 501 26.77 1.44 -9.68
N ASN A 502 26.05 1.44 -10.81
CA ASN A 502 25.35 0.27 -11.36
C ASN A 502 24.52 -0.51 -10.34
N ALA A 503 23.74 0.15 -9.49
CA ALA A 503 22.79 -0.55 -8.62
C ALA A 503 21.83 -1.40 -9.47
N THR A 504 21.68 -2.66 -9.13
CA THR A 504 20.83 -3.63 -9.84
C THR A 504 19.39 -3.12 -9.96
N MET A 505 18.90 -2.41 -8.95
CA MET A 505 17.57 -1.78 -8.99
C MET A 505 17.48 -0.71 -10.10
N ASP A 506 18.45 0.18 -10.21
CA ASP A 506 18.46 1.24 -11.24
C ASP A 506 18.59 0.63 -12.65
N ILE A 507 19.40 -0.41 -12.81
CA ILE A 507 19.53 -1.15 -14.07
C ILE A 507 18.19 -1.78 -14.47
N ALA A 508 17.50 -2.41 -13.53
CA ALA A 508 16.22 -3.05 -13.77
C ALA A 508 15.13 -2.03 -14.10
N ALA A 509 15.05 -0.94 -13.34
CA ALA A 509 14.08 0.12 -13.57
C ALA A 509 14.27 0.79 -14.93
N ALA A 510 15.50 1.08 -15.34
CA ALA A 510 15.77 1.65 -16.65
C ALA A 510 15.41 0.66 -17.78
N ARG A 511 15.76 -0.62 -17.64
CA ARG A 511 15.40 -1.64 -18.63
C ARG A 511 13.89 -1.77 -18.76
N HIS A 512 13.18 -1.82 -17.63
CA HIS A 512 11.73 -1.89 -17.60
C HIS A 512 11.10 -0.64 -18.23
N ALA A 513 11.47 0.55 -17.78
CA ALA A 513 10.95 1.82 -18.30
C ALA A 513 11.15 1.97 -19.81
N LEU A 514 12.35 1.70 -20.32
CA LEU A 514 12.66 1.79 -21.75
C LEU A 514 11.88 0.78 -22.58
N THR A 515 11.74 -0.46 -22.07
CA THR A 515 11.00 -1.53 -22.74
C THR A 515 9.51 -1.26 -22.75
N GLU A 516 8.93 -0.89 -21.60
CA GLU A 516 7.50 -0.63 -21.47
C GLU A 516 7.08 0.66 -22.19
N ALA A 517 7.94 1.70 -22.20
CA ALA A 517 7.72 2.89 -23.01
C ALA A 517 7.67 2.54 -24.50
N ALA A 518 8.57 1.70 -24.97
CA ALA A 518 8.55 1.24 -26.36
C ALA A 518 7.28 0.44 -26.68
N VAL A 519 6.84 -0.45 -25.78
CA VAL A 519 5.59 -1.22 -25.96
C VAL A 519 4.37 -0.33 -25.94
N ALA A 520 4.32 0.64 -25.02
CA ALA A 520 3.19 1.56 -24.88
C ALA A 520 3.07 2.49 -26.09
N VAL A 521 4.20 3.04 -26.61
CA VAL A 521 4.20 3.89 -27.79
C VAL A 521 3.82 3.11 -29.04
N ASP A 522 4.37 1.90 -29.28
CA ASP A 522 3.94 1.05 -30.40
C ASP A 522 2.43 0.79 -30.39
N ARG A 523 1.85 0.66 -29.20
CA ARG A 523 0.43 0.37 -29.01
C ARG A 523 -0.46 1.61 -29.19
N CYS A 524 0.00 2.77 -28.73
CA CYS A 524 -0.78 4.01 -28.69
C CYS A 524 -0.48 4.98 -29.87
N GLU A 525 0.73 4.97 -30.40
CA GLU A 525 1.27 5.89 -31.40
C GLU A 525 2.02 5.11 -32.50
N PRO A 526 1.34 4.22 -33.25
CA PRO A 526 2.00 3.36 -34.23
C PRO A 526 2.70 4.17 -35.32
N GLY A 527 3.94 3.80 -35.64
CA GLY A 527 4.79 4.50 -36.62
C GLY A 527 5.77 5.50 -36.01
N ASP A 528 5.80 5.67 -34.70
CA ASP A 528 6.82 6.46 -34.01
C ASP A 528 8.17 5.73 -33.97
N ASP A 529 9.27 6.44 -34.17
CA ASP A 529 10.64 5.88 -34.23
C ASP A 529 11.30 5.71 -32.85
N ARG A 530 10.77 6.36 -31.79
CA ARG A 530 11.32 6.32 -30.43
C ARG A 530 11.46 4.89 -29.88
N PRO A 531 10.50 3.97 -30.09
CA PRO A 531 10.57 2.59 -29.57
C PRO A 531 11.82 1.83 -29.99
N ARG A 532 12.31 2.06 -31.22
CA ARG A 532 13.52 1.40 -31.70
C ARG A 532 14.74 1.82 -30.90
N HIS A 533 14.92 3.13 -30.73
CA HIS A 533 16.05 3.68 -29.97
C HIS A 533 16.04 3.23 -28.50
N TRP A 534 14.87 3.21 -27.87
CA TRP A 534 14.76 2.78 -26.47
C TRP A 534 15.07 1.28 -26.29
N ARG A 535 14.66 0.42 -27.24
CA ARG A 535 15.04 -0.99 -27.22
C ARG A 535 16.55 -1.18 -27.43
N GLU A 536 17.17 -0.43 -28.33
CA GLU A 536 18.62 -0.45 -28.54
C GLU A 536 19.36 -0.04 -27.25
N LEU A 537 18.89 1.01 -26.58
CA LEU A 537 19.47 1.48 -25.32
C LEU A 537 19.28 0.45 -24.19
N ALA A 538 18.08 -0.12 -24.07
CA ALA A 538 17.79 -1.17 -23.08
C ALA A 538 18.72 -2.41 -23.28
N GLY A 539 19.05 -2.75 -24.54
CA GLY A 539 19.98 -3.85 -24.86
C GLY A 539 21.43 -3.58 -24.48
N ARG A 540 21.80 -2.33 -24.22
CA ARG A 540 23.17 -1.94 -23.81
C ARG A 540 23.35 -1.81 -22.30
N LEU A 541 22.28 -1.97 -21.52
CA LEU A 541 22.33 -1.96 -20.06
C LEU A 541 23.13 -3.14 -19.52
N PRO A 542 23.88 -2.96 -18.41
CA PRO A 542 24.63 -4.04 -17.79
C PRO A 542 23.73 -5.26 -17.50
N PRO A 543 24.23 -6.48 -17.70
CA PRO A 543 23.51 -7.68 -17.27
C PRO A 543 23.48 -7.81 -15.75
N TYR A 544 22.49 -8.49 -15.21
CA TYR A 544 22.47 -8.87 -13.81
C TYR A 544 23.62 -9.81 -13.50
N GLN A 545 24.34 -9.52 -12.41
CA GLN A 545 25.52 -10.29 -12.03
C GLN A 545 25.24 -11.22 -10.85
N VAL A 546 25.98 -12.32 -10.80
CA VAL A 546 26.03 -13.24 -9.65
C VAL A 546 27.38 -13.06 -9.00
N ASN A 547 27.41 -12.67 -7.72
CA ASN A 547 28.63 -12.41 -7.00
C ASN A 547 29.35 -13.70 -6.53
N GLN A 548 30.46 -13.54 -5.83
CA GLN A 548 31.26 -14.65 -5.30
C GLN A 548 30.49 -15.54 -4.31
N ASP A 549 29.48 -15.00 -3.59
CA ASP A 549 28.63 -15.73 -2.66
C ASP A 549 27.51 -16.50 -3.36
N GLN A 550 27.52 -16.55 -4.71
CA GLN A 550 26.46 -17.10 -5.55
C GLN A 550 25.12 -16.43 -5.36
N ALA A 551 25.13 -15.18 -4.90
CA ALA A 551 23.95 -14.33 -4.74
C ALA A 551 23.80 -13.37 -5.92
N LEU A 552 22.57 -12.94 -6.20
CA LEU A 552 22.33 -11.82 -7.10
C LEU A 552 23.01 -10.56 -6.52
N ALA A 553 23.95 -10.00 -7.28
CA ALA A 553 24.71 -8.85 -6.84
C ALA A 553 23.82 -7.61 -6.73
N GLU A 554 23.96 -6.86 -5.64
CA GLU A 554 23.22 -5.61 -5.42
C GLU A 554 23.79 -4.47 -6.28
N TRP A 555 25.08 -4.54 -6.61
CA TRP A 555 25.76 -3.62 -7.53
C TRP A 555 26.51 -4.41 -8.61
N ALA A 556 26.24 -4.11 -9.86
CA ALA A 556 26.98 -4.70 -10.98
C ALA A 556 28.30 -3.96 -11.16
N TRP A 557 29.40 -4.70 -11.28
CA TRP A 557 30.71 -4.11 -11.48
C TRP A 557 30.87 -3.60 -12.91
N PRO A 558 31.30 -2.34 -13.12
CA PRO A 558 31.62 -1.86 -14.43
C PRO A 558 32.89 -2.56 -14.96
N PRO A 559 33.03 -2.78 -16.29
CA PRO A 559 34.25 -3.34 -16.87
C PRO A 559 35.47 -2.50 -16.48
N GLY A 560 36.49 -3.15 -15.86
CA GLY A 560 37.71 -2.48 -15.40
C GLY A 560 37.55 -1.53 -14.21
N GLY A 561 36.32 -1.48 -13.65
CA GLY A 561 36.01 -0.64 -12.48
C GLY A 561 36.30 -1.30 -11.15
N PRO A 562 36.16 -0.55 -10.05
CA PRO A 562 36.38 -1.04 -8.70
C PRO A 562 35.35 -2.10 -8.30
N PRO A 563 35.72 -3.08 -7.43
CA PRO A 563 34.76 -4.01 -6.88
C PRO A 563 33.77 -3.29 -5.97
N LEU A 564 32.50 -3.71 -6.02
CA LEU A 564 31.41 -3.20 -5.19
C LEU A 564 30.88 -4.36 -4.34
N PRO A 565 31.47 -4.62 -3.15
CA PRO A 565 31.09 -5.75 -2.34
C PRO A 565 29.73 -5.54 -1.67
N ASP A 566 28.86 -6.56 -1.77
CA ASP A 566 27.52 -6.50 -1.20
C ASP A 566 27.53 -6.38 0.32
N ASN A 567 26.53 -5.65 0.85
CA ASN A 567 26.21 -5.57 2.26
C ASN A 567 24.88 -6.29 2.51
N TYR A 568 24.94 -7.45 3.14
CA TYR A 568 23.74 -8.27 3.42
C TYR A 568 23.04 -7.89 4.74
N ASP A 569 23.70 -7.14 5.62
CA ASP A 569 23.10 -6.74 6.89
C ASP A 569 22.25 -5.47 6.73
N HIS A 570 21.16 -5.62 6.02
CA HIS A 570 20.21 -4.54 5.76
C HIS A 570 18.80 -5.12 5.50
N ARG A 571 17.74 -4.40 5.92
CA ARG A 571 16.34 -4.82 5.77
C ARG A 571 15.82 -4.71 4.34
N HIS A 572 16.31 -3.74 3.55
CA HIS A 572 15.89 -3.54 2.18
C HIS A 572 16.48 -4.60 1.24
N VAL A 573 15.71 -4.98 0.22
CA VAL A 573 16.11 -5.91 -0.83
C VAL A 573 15.91 -5.30 -2.22
N SER A 574 16.29 -4.04 -2.37
CA SER A 574 16.06 -3.23 -3.58
C SER A 574 16.64 -3.89 -4.85
N HIS A 575 17.74 -4.62 -4.76
CA HIS A 575 18.31 -5.40 -5.86
C HIS A 575 17.41 -6.55 -6.34
N LEU A 576 16.37 -6.92 -5.59
CA LEU A 576 15.38 -7.90 -6.03
C LEU A 576 14.21 -7.27 -6.81
N TYR A 577 14.29 -5.98 -7.15
CA TYR A 577 13.34 -5.29 -8.02
C TYR A 577 13.04 -6.05 -9.33
N PRO A 578 14.01 -6.66 -10.03
CA PRO A 578 13.73 -7.47 -11.22
C PRO A 578 12.94 -8.77 -10.93
N VAL A 579 12.82 -9.18 -9.65
CA VAL A 579 11.96 -10.29 -9.21
C VAL A 579 10.57 -9.77 -8.87
N TRP A 580 10.50 -8.84 -7.89
CA TRP A 580 9.29 -8.16 -7.47
C TRP A 580 9.58 -6.64 -7.34
N PRO A 581 8.78 -5.78 -7.93
CA PRO A 581 7.49 -6.01 -8.60
C PRO A 581 7.61 -6.47 -10.08
N LEU A 582 8.80 -6.50 -10.68
CA LEU A 582 8.96 -6.93 -12.07
C LEU A 582 8.96 -8.47 -12.21
N HIS A 583 8.87 -8.95 -13.45
CA HIS A 583 8.96 -10.37 -13.80
C HIS A 583 10.15 -10.63 -14.75
N GLU A 584 11.28 -9.94 -14.55
CA GLU A 584 12.48 -10.14 -15.36
C GLU A 584 13.27 -11.36 -14.90
N ILE A 585 13.31 -11.62 -13.59
CA ILE A 585 13.94 -12.80 -13.01
C ILE A 585 12.84 -13.74 -12.52
N THR A 586 12.68 -14.87 -13.19
CA THR A 586 11.69 -15.90 -12.86
C THR A 586 12.33 -17.28 -12.82
N PRO A 587 11.81 -18.23 -12.02
CA PRO A 587 12.28 -19.61 -12.04
C PRO A 587 12.14 -20.29 -13.42
N ALA A 588 11.16 -19.85 -14.21
CA ALA A 588 10.84 -20.45 -15.51
C ALA A 588 11.79 -19.99 -16.64
N ASP A 589 12.17 -18.70 -16.67
CA ASP A 589 12.93 -18.11 -17.78
C ASP A 589 14.41 -17.91 -17.46
N THR A 590 14.72 -17.58 -16.20
CA THR A 590 16.08 -17.22 -15.75
C THR A 590 16.49 -18.03 -14.51
N PRO A 591 16.48 -19.39 -14.56
CA PRO A 591 16.63 -20.25 -13.38
C PRO A 591 17.93 -20.01 -12.61
N ARG A 592 19.03 -19.64 -13.30
CA ARG A 592 20.31 -19.31 -12.65
C ARG A 592 20.21 -18.03 -11.83
N LEU A 593 19.63 -16.96 -12.39
CA LEU A 593 19.42 -15.70 -11.68
C LEU A 593 18.40 -15.85 -10.56
N ALA A 594 17.34 -16.64 -10.79
CA ALA A 594 16.34 -16.95 -9.75
C ALA A 594 16.99 -17.69 -8.56
N ALA A 595 17.87 -18.66 -8.81
CA ALA A 595 18.63 -19.34 -7.74
C ALA A 595 19.55 -18.36 -6.99
N ALA A 596 20.22 -17.44 -7.70
CA ALA A 596 21.04 -16.39 -7.11
C ALA A 596 20.22 -15.38 -6.28
N ALA A 597 19.01 -15.03 -6.72
CA ALA A 597 18.08 -14.19 -5.97
C ALA A 597 17.61 -14.89 -4.67
N VAL A 598 17.31 -16.18 -4.73
CA VAL A 598 17.02 -17.00 -3.53
C VAL A 598 18.22 -17.01 -2.57
N ARG A 599 19.44 -17.11 -3.10
CA ARG A 599 20.65 -17.05 -2.28
C ARG A 599 20.79 -15.68 -1.60
N ALA A 600 20.56 -14.59 -2.32
CA ALA A 600 20.56 -13.24 -1.76
C ALA A 600 19.55 -13.08 -0.61
N LEU A 601 18.31 -13.57 -0.77
CA LEU A 601 17.31 -13.58 0.30
C LEU A 601 17.76 -14.36 1.54
N ARG A 602 18.47 -15.49 1.37
CA ARG A 602 18.97 -16.30 2.49
C ARG A 602 20.12 -15.66 3.22
N LEU A 603 20.94 -14.86 2.54
CA LEU A 603 22.05 -14.13 3.13
C LEU A 603 21.60 -12.84 3.80
N ARG A 604 20.44 -12.28 3.40
CA ARG A 604 19.96 -11.02 3.95
C ARG A 604 19.71 -11.13 5.45
N GLY A 605 20.34 -10.25 6.22
CA GLY A 605 20.12 -10.11 7.65
C GLY A 605 18.71 -9.62 8.00
N ALA A 606 18.42 -9.66 9.28
CA ALA A 606 17.14 -9.23 9.84
C ALA A 606 17.30 -7.88 10.56
N GLU A 607 18.09 -6.97 9.99
CA GLU A 607 18.31 -5.64 10.57
C GLU A 607 16.98 -5.00 10.95
N ASN A 608 16.85 -4.65 12.19
CA ASN A 608 15.69 -4.07 12.89
C ASN A 608 14.30 -4.73 12.69
N GLY A 609 14.18 -5.80 11.92
CA GLY A 609 12.94 -6.57 11.75
C GLY A 609 11.74 -5.73 11.29
N SER A 610 11.91 -4.79 10.36
CA SER A 610 10.80 -3.93 9.92
C SER A 610 9.75 -4.71 9.13
N ALA A 611 8.47 -4.35 9.29
CA ALA A 611 7.37 -4.90 8.52
C ALA A 611 7.59 -4.76 7.02
N HIS A 612 8.09 -3.60 6.59
CA HIS A 612 8.49 -3.30 5.23
C HIS A 612 9.51 -4.32 4.68
N GLY A 613 10.59 -4.61 5.41
CA GLY A 613 11.59 -5.60 5.01
C GLY A 613 11.01 -7.02 4.91
N TRP A 614 10.22 -7.44 5.89
CA TRP A 614 9.54 -8.74 5.87
C TRP A 614 8.61 -8.90 4.67
N LEU A 615 7.82 -7.86 4.36
CA LEU A 615 6.90 -7.86 3.22
C LEU A 615 7.62 -7.98 1.88
N HIS A 616 8.62 -7.13 1.63
CA HIS A 616 9.36 -7.13 0.37
C HIS A 616 10.06 -8.48 0.14
N GLN A 617 10.70 -9.03 1.20
CA GLN A 617 11.32 -10.36 1.13
C GLN A 617 10.28 -11.47 0.89
N ALA A 618 9.09 -11.38 1.48
CA ALA A 618 8.03 -12.37 1.28
C ALA A 618 7.47 -12.35 -0.14
N LEU A 619 7.23 -11.15 -0.70
CA LEU A 619 6.76 -10.96 -2.07
C LEU A 619 7.78 -11.49 -3.09
N ALA A 620 9.06 -11.15 -2.94
CA ALA A 620 10.11 -11.70 -3.78
C ALA A 620 10.24 -13.22 -3.64
N ALA A 621 10.14 -13.76 -2.42
CA ALA A 621 10.17 -15.20 -2.18
C ALA A 621 8.97 -15.93 -2.81
N ALA A 622 7.78 -15.31 -2.81
CA ALA A 622 6.59 -15.85 -3.46
C ALA A 622 6.83 -16.05 -4.97
N ARG A 623 7.32 -15.02 -5.66
CA ARG A 623 7.62 -15.11 -7.11
C ARG A 623 8.79 -16.04 -7.47
N LEU A 624 9.69 -16.25 -6.51
CA LEU A 624 10.77 -17.26 -6.63
C LEU A 624 10.32 -18.69 -6.26
N HIS A 625 9.04 -18.91 -5.99
CA HIS A 625 8.45 -20.18 -5.60
C HIS A 625 9.07 -20.76 -4.30
N GLN A 626 9.40 -19.90 -3.34
CA GLN A 626 10.05 -20.28 -2.08
C GLN A 626 9.04 -20.26 -0.92
N ALA A 627 8.10 -21.21 -0.89
CA ALA A 627 7.03 -21.31 0.10
C ALA A 627 7.53 -21.24 1.57
N GLY A 628 8.68 -21.87 1.88
CA GLY A 628 9.27 -21.85 3.21
C GLY A 628 9.78 -20.47 3.63
N LEU A 629 10.43 -19.73 2.71
CA LEU A 629 10.91 -18.37 2.98
C LEU A 629 9.73 -17.39 3.11
N ALA A 630 8.81 -17.41 2.16
CA ALA A 630 7.63 -16.54 2.18
C ALA A 630 6.76 -16.80 3.42
N GLY A 631 6.52 -18.08 3.74
CA GLY A 631 5.78 -18.48 4.94
C GLY A 631 6.46 -18.06 6.25
N GLY A 632 7.79 -18.17 6.33
CA GLY A 632 8.55 -17.71 7.50
C GLY A 632 8.45 -16.19 7.71
N ARG A 633 8.47 -15.40 6.63
CA ARG A 633 8.29 -13.94 6.70
C ARG A 633 6.86 -13.55 7.10
N LEU A 634 5.85 -14.24 6.54
CA LEU A 634 4.45 -14.05 6.93
C LEU A 634 4.21 -14.43 8.41
N ALA A 635 4.79 -15.52 8.89
CA ALA A 635 4.72 -15.90 10.30
C ALA A 635 5.41 -14.86 11.20
N GLY A 636 6.53 -14.30 10.78
CA GLY A 636 7.19 -13.19 11.48
C GLY A 636 6.31 -11.95 11.60
N LEU A 637 5.66 -11.53 10.51
CA LEU A 637 4.73 -10.39 10.51
C LEU A 637 3.53 -10.60 11.44
N THR A 638 2.96 -11.79 11.47
CA THR A 638 1.77 -12.06 12.29
C THR A 638 2.09 -12.38 13.75
N GLY A 639 3.29 -12.88 14.03
CA GLY A 639 3.66 -13.41 15.36
C GLY A 639 4.46 -12.47 16.27
N GLN A 640 4.92 -11.31 15.77
CA GLN A 640 5.79 -10.39 16.53
C GLN A 640 5.10 -9.06 16.93
N ASP A 641 3.79 -9.10 17.14
CA ASP A 641 2.98 -7.98 17.61
C ASP A 641 3.11 -6.72 16.74
N TYR A 642 2.90 -6.89 15.43
CA TYR A 642 2.86 -5.77 14.48
C TYR A 642 1.48 -5.12 14.34
N PHE A 643 0.39 -5.75 14.79
CA PHE A 643 -0.97 -5.30 14.53
C PHE A 643 -1.65 -4.71 15.75
N PHE A 644 -2.29 -3.56 15.56
CA PHE A 644 -3.19 -2.94 16.51
C PHE A 644 -4.58 -3.59 16.45
N ARG A 645 -5.46 -3.30 17.44
CA ARG A 645 -6.85 -3.83 17.43
C ARG A 645 -7.68 -3.31 16.25
N SER A 646 -7.28 -2.20 15.64
CA SER A 646 -7.83 -1.70 14.38
C SER A 646 -7.45 -2.55 13.16
N LEU A 647 -6.56 -3.52 13.29
CA LEU A 647 -5.82 -4.23 12.23
C LEU A 647 -4.92 -3.34 11.37
N MET A 648 -4.71 -2.09 11.77
CA MET A 648 -3.58 -1.32 11.28
C MET A 648 -2.27 -1.94 11.75
N SER A 649 -1.22 -1.76 10.98
CA SER A 649 0.09 -2.31 11.32
C SER A 649 1.02 -1.32 11.98
N SER A 650 2.14 -1.84 12.45
CA SER A 650 3.31 -1.09 12.89
C SER A 650 4.48 -1.34 11.96
N HIS A 651 5.35 -0.35 11.79
CA HIS A 651 6.58 -0.51 11.03
C HIS A 651 7.59 -1.43 11.75
N TYR A 652 7.63 -1.38 13.08
CA TYR A 652 8.50 -2.20 13.91
C TYR A 652 7.72 -3.13 14.84
N PRO A 653 8.29 -4.27 15.26
CA PRO A 653 7.63 -5.19 16.19
C PRO A 653 7.30 -4.52 17.53
N GLY A 654 6.30 -5.07 18.24
CA GLY A 654 5.82 -4.50 19.50
C GLY A 654 5.07 -3.17 19.32
N ARG A 655 4.44 -2.95 18.18
CA ARG A 655 3.58 -1.80 17.86
C ARG A 655 4.23 -0.43 18.09
N ARG A 656 5.52 -0.29 17.80
CA ARG A 656 6.30 0.91 18.13
C ARG A 656 6.06 2.11 17.22
N VAL A 657 5.70 1.87 15.94
CA VAL A 657 5.45 2.95 14.97
C VAL A 657 4.22 2.60 14.14
N TYR A 658 3.14 3.32 14.33
CA TYR A 658 1.89 3.14 13.58
C TYR A 658 2.14 3.38 12.08
N ASN A 659 1.74 2.41 11.25
CA ASN A 659 2.09 2.38 9.83
C ASN A 659 1.11 1.47 9.05
N ALA A 660 0.82 1.82 7.80
CA ALA A 660 -0.14 1.10 6.96
C ALA A 660 0.48 -0.01 6.10
N ASP A 661 1.81 -0.15 6.06
CA ASP A 661 2.48 -0.99 5.07
C ASP A 661 2.00 -2.44 5.10
N ALA A 662 2.13 -3.12 6.25
CA ALA A 662 1.73 -4.52 6.35
C ALA A 662 0.22 -4.69 6.24
N ALA A 663 -0.56 -3.78 6.83
CA ALA A 663 -2.01 -3.84 6.77
C ALA A 663 -2.54 -3.80 5.34
N CYS A 664 -2.05 -2.86 4.52
CA CYS A 664 -2.48 -2.70 3.13
C CYS A 664 -1.83 -3.71 2.17
N ALA A 665 -0.61 -4.20 2.45
CA ALA A 665 0.13 -5.10 1.56
C ALA A 665 -0.24 -6.58 1.71
N LEU A 666 -0.72 -7.02 2.88
CA LEU A 666 -1.03 -8.43 3.14
C LEU A 666 -2.02 -9.05 2.14
N PRO A 667 -3.08 -8.37 1.67
CA PRO A 667 -3.93 -8.91 0.62
C PRO A 667 -3.14 -9.25 -0.65
N GLY A 668 -2.19 -8.41 -1.05
CA GLY A 668 -1.30 -8.66 -2.17
C GLY A 668 -0.38 -9.85 -1.93
N LEU A 669 0.30 -9.90 -0.79
CA LEU A 669 1.16 -11.02 -0.43
C LEU A 669 0.39 -12.35 -0.40
N LEU A 670 -0.78 -12.41 0.24
CA LEU A 670 -1.59 -13.61 0.30
C LEU A 670 -2.05 -14.05 -1.10
N THR A 671 -2.36 -13.12 -1.98
CA THR A 671 -2.68 -13.42 -3.38
C THR A 671 -1.46 -13.95 -4.14
N GLU A 672 -0.30 -13.32 -4.02
CA GLU A 672 0.97 -13.74 -4.66
C GLU A 672 1.43 -15.14 -4.21
N LEU A 673 1.11 -15.56 -2.97
CA LEU A 673 1.37 -16.93 -2.51
C LEU A 673 0.51 -17.96 -3.24
N LEU A 674 -0.69 -17.58 -3.70
CA LEU A 674 -1.71 -18.44 -4.26
C LEU A 674 -1.75 -18.41 -5.78
N ALA A 675 -1.57 -17.23 -6.37
CA ALA A 675 -1.58 -17.04 -7.81
C ALA A 675 -0.71 -15.84 -8.20
N ASP A 676 0.12 -16.04 -9.22
CA ASP A 676 0.85 -14.95 -9.89
C ASP A 676 0.47 -14.94 -11.36
N SER A 677 0.40 -13.77 -11.96
CA SER A 677 0.06 -13.61 -13.37
C SER A 677 1.01 -12.62 -14.05
N ILE A 678 1.50 -13.02 -15.24
CA ILE A 678 2.46 -12.26 -16.02
C ILE A 678 1.77 -11.83 -17.32
N PRO A 679 1.75 -10.53 -17.66
CA PRO A 679 1.10 -10.09 -18.88
C PRO A 679 1.87 -10.51 -20.14
N ALA A 680 1.18 -10.61 -21.28
CA ALA A 680 1.81 -10.83 -22.56
C ALA A 680 2.69 -9.64 -22.97
N ARG A 681 3.85 -9.94 -23.54
CA ARG A 681 4.77 -8.97 -24.13
C ARG A 681 5.23 -9.46 -25.48
N PRO A 682 5.79 -8.63 -26.37
CA PRO A 682 6.33 -9.09 -27.64
C PRO A 682 7.26 -10.31 -27.47
N GLY A 683 6.96 -11.41 -28.13
CA GLY A 683 7.70 -12.67 -28.03
C GLY A 683 7.42 -13.53 -26.78
N ARG A 684 6.58 -13.10 -25.85
CA ARG A 684 6.21 -13.84 -24.63
C ARG A 684 4.69 -13.89 -24.44
N LEU A 685 4.14 -15.08 -24.27
CA LEU A 685 2.72 -15.27 -23.94
C LEU A 685 2.44 -14.82 -22.51
N ALA A 686 1.17 -14.47 -22.26
CA ALA A 686 0.68 -14.30 -20.91
C ALA A 686 0.81 -15.60 -20.11
N ARG A 687 1.05 -15.48 -18.80
CA ARG A 687 1.22 -16.63 -17.91
C ARG A 687 0.35 -16.53 -16.68
N LEU A 688 -0.11 -17.69 -16.24
CA LEU A 688 -0.73 -17.89 -14.94
C LEU A 688 0.09 -18.91 -14.16
N VAL A 689 0.57 -18.53 -12.99
CA VAL A 689 1.26 -19.42 -12.05
C VAL A 689 0.30 -19.77 -10.93
N LEU A 690 -0.05 -21.05 -10.79
CA LEU A 690 -0.93 -21.50 -9.69
C LEU A 690 -0.09 -22.01 -8.53
N LEU A 691 -0.45 -21.56 -7.33
CA LEU A 691 0.14 -21.94 -6.05
C LEU A 691 1.68 -21.76 -6.03
N PRO A 692 2.20 -20.59 -6.44
CA PRO A 692 3.65 -20.40 -6.58
C PRO A 692 4.41 -20.67 -5.27
N ALA A 693 3.84 -20.30 -4.11
CA ALA A 693 4.58 -20.40 -2.85
C ALA A 693 3.66 -20.59 -1.62
N VAL A 694 2.73 -21.52 -1.69
CA VAL A 694 1.79 -21.77 -0.59
C VAL A 694 2.50 -22.41 0.59
N PRO A 695 2.54 -21.75 1.79
CA PRO A 695 3.16 -22.34 2.98
C PRO A 695 2.36 -23.54 3.50
N GLY A 696 3.04 -24.50 4.13
CA GLY A 696 2.40 -25.73 4.64
C GLY A 696 1.35 -25.50 5.73
N PHE A 697 1.33 -24.34 6.39
CA PHE A 697 0.29 -23.96 7.34
C PHE A 697 -1.00 -23.42 6.68
N LEU A 698 -1.02 -23.27 5.35
CA LEU A 698 -2.20 -22.97 4.51
C LEU A 698 -2.53 -24.21 3.64
N PRO A 699 -2.89 -25.37 4.25
CA PRO A 699 -2.98 -26.62 3.53
C PRO A 699 -4.13 -26.65 2.53
N ALA A 700 -5.18 -25.89 2.74
CA ALA A 700 -6.35 -25.83 1.86
C ALA A 700 -7.01 -24.46 1.97
N GLY A 701 -7.78 -24.10 0.95
CA GLY A 701 -8.54 -22.86 0.97
C GLY A 701 -9.14 -22.52 -0.39
N ARG A 702 -9.67 -21.29 -0.45
CA ARG A 702 -10.29 -20.74 -1.65
C ARG A 702 -10.01 -19.24 -1.77
N LEU A 703 -9.53 -18.80 -2.92
CA LEU A 703 -9.45 -17.40 -3.36
C LEU A 703 -10.55 -17.18 -4.40
N ARG A 704 -11.33 -16.11 -4.29
CA ARG A 704 -12.43 -15.80 -5.21
C ARG A 704 -12.26 -14.42 -5.83
N GLY A 705 -12.58 -14.31 -7.12
CA GLY A 705 -12.69 -13.05 -7.84
C GLY A 705 -11.40 -12.27 -8.01
N ALA A 706 -10.22 -12.87 -7.76
CA ALA A 706 -8.94 -12.19 -7.91
C ALA A 706 -8.74 -11.73 -9.36
N ARG A 707 -8.27 -10.50 -9.54
CA ARG A 707 -7.96 -9.98 -10.88
C ARG A 707 -6.56 -10.44 -11.29
N THR A 708 -6.41 -10.77 -12.56
CA THR A 708 -5.12 -11.19 -13.15
C THR A 708 -4.58 -10.15 -14.12
N LEU A 709 -3.26 -10.09 -14.32
CA LEU A 709 -2.61 -9.22 -15.32
C LEU A 709 -2.82 -9.70 -16.77
N LEU A 710 -3.15 -10.98 -16.95
CA LEU A 710 -3.79 -11.45 -18.18
C LEU A 710 -5.28 -11.15 -18.04
N PRO A 711 -5.88 -10.20 -18.75
CA PRO A 711 -7.22 -9.68 -18.42
C PRO A 711 -8.19 -10.78 -18.05
N GLY A 712 -8.69 -10.76 -16.81
CA GLY A 712 -9.62 -11.78 -16.32
C GLY A 712 -9.73 -11.81 -14.80
N ARG A 713 -10.66 -12.70 -14.37
CA ARG A 713 -10.89 -12.99 -12.96
C ARG A 713 -10.65 -14.47 -12.68
N LEU A 714 -10.00 -14.73 -11.56
CA LEU A 714 -9.59 -16.04 -11.10
C LEU A 714 -10.33 -16.42 -9.82
N ASP A 715 -11.00 -17.55 -9.84
CA ASP A 715 -11.39 -18.32 -8.67
C ASP A 715 -10.44 -19.51 -8.55
N LEU A 716 -9.89 -19.76 -7.37
CA LEU A 716 -8.92 -20.83 -7.11
C LEU A 716 -9.28 -21.54 -5.81
N SER A 717 -9.32 -22.88 -5.85
CA SER A 717 -9.43 -23.71 -4.65
C SER A 717 -8.26 -24.70 -4.66
N TRP A 718 -7.71 -25.00 -3.49
CA TRP A 718 -6.59 -25.93 -3.35
C TRP A 718 -6.70 -26.80 -2.10
N ASP A 719 -6.13 -28.00 -2.19
CA ASP A 719 -5.85 -28.89 -1.05
C ASP A 719 -4.47 -29.54 -1.28
N LEU A 720 -3.48 -29.06 -0.53
CA LEU A 720 -2.10 -29.58 -0.60
C LEU A 720 -1.98 -31.03 -0.11
N ARG A 721 -2.88 -31.46 0.81
CA ARG A 721 -2.88 -32.82 1.36
C ARG A 721 -3.45 -33.81 0.36
N ALA A 722 -4.50 -33.41 -0.36
CA ALA A 722 -5.07 -34.18 -1.45
C ALA A 722 -4.23 -34.11 -2.73
N GLY A 723 -3.32 -33.13 -2.84
CA GLY A 723 -2.55 -32.88 -4.07
C GLY A 723 -3.44 -32.40 -5.21
N THR A 724 -4.37 -31.48 -4.93
CA THR A 724 -5.35 -31.00 -5.92
C THR A 724 -5.49 -29.49 -5.89
N ALA A 725 -5.69 -28.91 -7.07
CA ALA A 725 -6.15 -27.53 -7.21
C ALA A 725 -7.15 -27.43 -8.35
N THR A 726 -8.15 -26.60 -8.18
CA THR A 726 -9.11 -26.24 -9.24
C THR A 726 -9.15 -24.73 -9.39
N ALA A 727 -9.12 -24.26 -10.62
CA ALA A 727 -9.21 -22.86 -10.94
C ALA A 727 -10.29 -22.63 -12.01
N GLU A 728 -11.03 -21.52 -11.87
CA GLU A 728 -11.89 -20.99 -12.92
C GLU A 728 -11.31 -19.65 -13.34
N LEU A 729 -10.98 -19.51 -14.63
CA LEU A 729 -10.45 -18.29 -15.20
C LEU A 729 -11.44 -17.73 -16.22
N ALA A 730 -12.07 -16.62 -15.90
CA ALA A 730 -12.96 -15.89 -16.78
C ALA A 730 -12.21 -14.72 -17.42
N SER A 731 -11.93 -14.82 -18.74
CA SER A 731 -11.22 -13.78 -19.49
C SER A 731 -12.12 -13.09 -20.50
N PRO A 732 -12.12 -11.74 -20.60
CA PRO A 732 -12.78 -11.02 -21.68
C PRO A 732 -12.03 -11.09 -23.01
N VAL A 733 -10.85 -11.72 -23.05
CA VAL A 733 -9.97 -11.79 -24.23
C VAL A 733 -9.68 -13.23 -24.64
N SER A 734 -9.85 -13.52 -25.92
CA SER A 734 -9.33 -14.78 -26.50
C SER A 734 -7.83 -14.67 -26.70
N GLN A 735 -7.06 -15.51 -26.01
CA GLN A 735 -5.59 -15.50 -26.10
C GLN A 735 -4.99 -16.84 -25.66
N PRO A 736 -3.85 -17.26 -26.24
CA PRO A 736 -3.07 -18.36 -25.70
C PRO A 736 -2.36 -17.91 -24.42
N ILE A 737 -2.33 -18.79 -23.42
CA ILE A 737 -1.59 -18.59 -22.17
C ILE A 737 -0.71 -19.80 -21.85
N GLU A 738 0.30 -19.57 -21.03
CA GLU A 738 1.06 -20.61 -20.37
C GLU A 738 0.64 -20.73 -18.91
N LEU A 739 0.25 -21.94 -18.52
CA LEU A 739 -0.04 -22.27 -17.13
C LEU A 739 1.19 -22.91 -16.51
N ILE A 740 1.59 -22.47 -15.33
CA ILE A 740 2.77 -22.95 -14.62
C ILE A 740 2.35 -23.41 -13.22
N CYS A 741 2.87 -24.59 -12.83
CA CYS A 741 2.86 -25.05 -11.44
C CYS A 741 4.31 -25.22 -10.97
N PRO A 742 4.63 -24.86 -9.71
CA PRO A 742 5.98 -24.99 -9.17
C PRO A 742 6.53 -26.41 -9.21
N ALA A 743 7.84 -26.55 -9.28
CA ALA A 743 8.53 -27.84 -9.26
C ALA A 743 8.25 -28.67 -7.99
N ALA A 744 7.85 -28.03 -6.90
CA ALA A 744 7.42 -28.71 -5.66
C ALA A 744 6.17 -29.59 -5.88
N MET A 745 5.38 -29.37 -6.95
CA MET A 745 4.25 -30.20 -7.36
C MET A 745 4.74 -31.32 -8.30
N ALA A 746 5.55 -32.21 -7.78
CA ALA A 746 6.15 -33.30 -8.58
C ALA A 746 5.07 -34.13 -9.27
N GLY A 747 5.27 -34.43 -10.56
CA GLY A 747 4.34 -35.21 -11.35
C GLY A 747 3.00 -34.52 -11.63
N ALA A 748 2.92 -33.22 -11.52
CA ALA A 748 1.69 -32.48 -11.77
C ALA A 748 1.09 -32.80 -13.14
N ARG A 749 -0.24 -33.01 -13.14
CA ARG A 749 -1.04 -33.21 -14.35
C ARG A 749 -2.09 -32.10 -14.40
N CYS A 750 -2.29 -31.56 -15.59
CA CYS A 750 -3.29 -30.54 -15.84
C CYS A 750 -4.36 -31.04 -16.82
N THR A 751 -5.61 -30.81 -16.47
CA THR A 751 -6.78 -30.91 -17.36
C THR A 751 -7.54 -29.60 -17.36
N ALA A 752 -8.19 -29.28 -18.47
CA ALA A 752 -9.05 -28.10 -18.54
C ALA A 752 -10.27 -28.35 -19.42
N SER A 753 -11.26 -27.48 -19.36
CA SER A 753 -12.42 -27.47 -20.26
C SER A 753 -12.06 -27.16 -21.71
N LEU A 754 -10.83 -26.76 -21.98
CA LEU A 754 -10.23 -26.48 -23.28
C LEU A 754 -9.03 -27.40 -23.53
N PRO A 755 -8.60 -27.61 -24.80
CA PRO A 755 -7.42 -28.41 -25.08
C PRO A 755 -6.17 -27.90 -24.36
N VAL A 756 -5.47 -28.82 -23.70
CA VAL A 756 -4.24 -28.58 -22.97
C VAL A 756 -3.07 -29.24 -23.67
N ARG A 757 -2.04 -28.45 -24.00
CA ARG A 757 -0.79 -28.97 -24.56
C ARG A 757 0.31 -28.89 -23.53
N SER A 758 0.87 -30.01 -23.12
CA SER A 758 2.07 -30.05 -22.28
C SER A 758 3.29 -29.54 -23.04
N LEU A 759 4.04 -28.61 -22.40
CA LEU A 759 5.29 -28.05 -22.94
C LEU A 759 6.50 -28.69 -22.28
N ARG A 760 6.47 -28.78 -20.95
CA ARG A 760 7.46 -29.43 -20.09
C ARG A 760 6.81 -29.80 -18.76
N PRO A 761 7.44 -30.60 -17.88
CA PRO A 761 6.88 -30.87 -16.56
C PRO A 761 6.50 -29.59 -15.81
N GLY A 762 5.26 -29.52 -15.33
CA GLY A 762 4.70 -28.36 -14.62
C GLY A 762 4.36 -27.15 -15.51
N MET A 763 4.39 -27.28 -16.84
CA MET A 763 4.08 -26.17 -17.75
C MET A 763 3.22 -26.65 -18.94
N TRP A 764 2.13 -25.96 -19.16
CA TRP A 764 1.16 -26.24 -20.19
C TRP A 764 0.76 -25.00 -20.97
N ARG A 765 0.28 -25.17 -22.19
CA ARG A 765 -0.34 -24.12 -22.99
C ARG A 765 -1.81 -24.46 -23.22
N LEU A 766 -2.65 -23.45 -23.09
CA LEU A 766 -4.08 -23.50 -23.39
C LEU A 766 -4.54 -22.20 -24.04
N GLY A 767 -5.63 -22.26 -24.80
CA GLY A 767 -6.21 -21.06 -25.45
C GLY A 767 -7.46 -20.61 -24.70
N LEU A 768 -7.46 -19.39 -24.16
CA LEU A 768 -8.66 -18.80 -23.55
C LEU A 768 -9.63 -18.35 -24.65
N THR A 769 -10.93 -18.45 -24.37
CA THR A 769 -12.00 -17.93 -25.22
C THR A 769 -12.69 -16.78 -24.51
N ALA A 770 -12.80 -15.62 -25.17
CA ALA A 770 -13.43 -14.44 -24.60
C ALA A 770 -14.85 -14.71 -24.09
N GLY A 771 -15.13 -14.30 -22.88
CA GLY A 771 -16.44 -14.44 -22.23
C GLY A 771 -16.80 -15.86 -21.78
N GLN A 772 -15.96 -16.87 -22.01
CA GLN A 772 -16.18 -18.24 -21.56
C GLN A 772 -15.24 -18.58 -20.39
N PRO A 773 -15.80 -18.92 -19.20
CA PRO A 773 -14.98 -19.40 -18.10
C PRO A 773 -14.24 -20.70 -18.46
N THR A 774 -12.95 -20.73 -18.23
CA THR A 774 -12.10 -21.89 -18.42
C THR A 774 -11.89 -22.58 -17.08
N GLN A 775 -12.39 -23.82 -16.97
CA GLN A 775 -12.15 -24.66 -15.81
C GLN A 775 -10.78 -25.35 -15.98
N ILE A 776 -9.97 -25.29 -14.93
CA ILE A 776 -8.63 -25.87 -14.88
C ILE A 776 -8.55 -26.75 -13.65
N ALA A 777 -8.09 -27.98 -13.78
CA ALA A 777 -7.80 -28.85 -12.65
C ALA A 777 -6.34 -29.33 -12.73
N VAL A 778 -5.65 -29.23 -11.61
CA VAL A 778 -4.27 -29.67 -11.46
C VAL A 778 -4.22 -30.72 -10.33
N THR A 779 -3.56 -31.83 -10.59
CA THR A 779 -3.32 -32.88 -9.60
C THR A 779 -1.84 -33.21 -9.53
N TRP A 780 -1.32 -33.50 -8.36
CA TRP A 780 0.07 -33.88 -8.13
C TRP A 780 0.19 -34.89 -6.99
N SER A 781 1.32 -35.57 -6.90
CA SER A 781 1.60 -36.45 -5.76
C SER A 781 1.92 -35.61 -4.54
N PRO A 782 1.16 -35.69 -3.43
CA PRO A 782 1.45 -34.95 -2.23
C PRO A 782 2.87 -35.25 -1.73
N VAL A 783 3.63 -34.21 -1.41
CA VAL A 783 4.90 -34.40 -0.71
C VAL A 783 4.57 -34.80 0.76
N PRO A 784 5.13 -35.91 1.29
CA PRO A 784 4.94 -36.24 2.67
C PRO A 784 5.31 -35.03 3.55
N ALA A 785 4.45 -34.75 4.55
CA ALA A 785 4.75 -33.69 5.50
C ALA A 785 6.15 -33.91 6.09
N PRO A 786 7.05 -32.91 6.13
CA PRO A 786 8.31 -33.06 6.83
C PRO A 786 8.00 -33.45 8.27
N GLY A 787 8.57 -34.57 8.74
CA GLY A 787 8.47 -34.95 10.14
C GLY A 787 8.88 -33.78 11.04
N PRO A 788 8.47 -33.74 12.31
CA PRO A 788 8.76 -32.62 13.19
C PRO A 788 10.29 -32.37 13.21
N GLN A 789 10.71 -31.32 12.52
CA GLN A 789 12.09 -30.87 12.63
C GLN A 789 12.26 -30.31 14.04
N ASN A 790 13.10 -30.96 14.85
CA ASN A 790 13.55 -30.43 16.12
C ASN A 790 14.05 -29.00 15.91
N ALA A 791 13.40 -28.07 16.58
CA ALA A 791 13.85 -26.67 16.60
C ALA A 791 15.35 -26.66 17.00
N PRO A 792 16.22 -25.92 16.30
CA PRO A 792 17.59 -25.77 16.78
C PRO A 792 17.54 -25.11 18.16
N GLY A 793 18.10 -25.79 19.12
CA GLY A 793 18.22 -25.29 20.49
C GLY A 793 18.93 -23.94 20.53
N PRO A 794 18.69 -23.11 21.55
CA PRO A 794 19.34 -21.81 21.67
C PRO A 794 20.85 -22.01 21.71
N LYS A 795 21.58 -21.28 20.87
CA LYS A 795 23.04 -21.24 20.95
C LYS A 795 23.43 -20.72 22.33
N PRO A 796 24.39 -21.38 23.05
CA PRO A 796 24.86 -20.87 24.31
C PRO A 796 25.50 -19.49 24.08
N GLY A 797 25.08 -18.52 24.88
CA GLY A 797 25.62 -17.17 24.87
C GLY A 797 27.12 -17.20 25.15
N THR A 798 27.88 -16.59 24.29
CA THR A 798 29.21 -16.10 24.61
C THR A 798 29.04 -14.80 25.36
N GLY A 799 29.52 -14.77 26.61
CA GLY A 799 29.50 -13.66 27.55
C GLY A 799 30.26 -12.41 27.07
#